data_b3091b7bcd618768c347dacb014e54e1
#
_entry.id   b3091b7bcd618768c347dacb014e54e1
#
_cell.length_a   1.000
_cell.length_b   1.000
_cell.length_c   1.000
_cell.angle_alpha   90.00
_cell.angle_beta   90.00
_cell.angle_gamma   90.00
#
_symmetry.space_group_name_H-M   'P 1'
#
loop_
_entity.id
_entity.type
_entity.pdbx_description
1 polymer ?
#
loop_
_entity_poly.entity_id
_entity_poly.type
_entity_poly.pdbx_seq_one_letter_code
_entity_poly.pdbx_strand_id
1 'polypeptide(L)'
;MMKTIHNVEFLQDTYQELIPTVKDIQKPNAKEKVLIESLIGDGTEENTAQHYTKDNGFGLYDPALEVNLPEITQDKGFNVKKAFEFICFGRAKLVFKKLSKYIEIYKNEEFKNGYGEARLVGNSVLINWSNYGGLSGLGFPELWKAFYEEEIGSYDKLLMMSFMLASTGAPKDDDDYDEEDEEDIKADQKSSNTFEPLVNRMYAGITYRGLQKELRKMPYYEQMSDIIEALSYEYKDEAVYQRLAVNMLLQLLPLLNTKNIFRQYTNKHAWLRDKLEYGEKEIIYPIHNNKFVNFWLEMPQKPMSDDLFIRYFTVRYQLYKLTNYMEHTPELEETDSYLHATDFARAWMLGIIPTEEVYREMMGRISSPAQIKAITTVLNDNVRFNKEKERYADIKNVDFSLFRSLAQKIVDRILEIELKRGDSETQVTSLAEELSYIYGADTFIHILQAFGKDTFIRDSYNWGSTKRGVLSSLLHACHPLPTDTSENLKKLAKQAEISDERLVEAAMFAPQWIELTEKAIGWKGLTSAAYYFHAHTNETCDDKKKAIIARYTPIDVEDLREGAFDIDWFRDAFKTIGKRRFEVVYNAAKYISCSNSHTRARKFADATNGAVKAADVKKEIVAKRNKDLLMSYGLIPLGRKPDKELLDRYQYLQKFLKESKEFGAQRQESEKKAVNIALQNLARNSGYGDVTRLTWSMETELIKELLPYLSPKEIDGVEVYVQINEEGKSEIKQIKDGKELNSMPAKLKKHPYIEELKAVHKKLKDQYTRSRVMLEQAMEDCTRFEESELRKLMQNPVIWPLLRHLVFICNGQTGFYTDGLLVTVNAVCLPLKPKDELRIAHPTDLYASGDWHAYQKFLFDKAIRQPFKQVFRELYVPTPEEVEATQSRRYAGNQIQPQKTVAVLKGRRWVADYEDGLQKIYYKENIIATIYAMADWFSPADIEAPTLEYVCFHNRKDYKLM
;
A
#
# COMPACT_ATOMS: atom_id res chain seq x y z
N MET A 1 -45.84 -2.47 15.40
CA MET A 1 -45.72 -1.17 14.67
C MET A 1 -44.43 -1.25 13.87
N MET A 2 -44.51 -1.37 12.56
CA MET A 2 -43.33 -1.36 11.70
C MET A 2 -42.55 -0.07 11.90
N LYS A 3 -41.26 -0.17 12.21
CA LYS A 3 -40.38 0.99 12.19
C LYS A 3 -40.13 1.38 10.74
N THR A 4 -40.46 2.59 10.40
CA THR A 4 -40.15 3.14 9.08
C THR A 4 -38.65 3.32 8.95
N ILE A 5 -38.08 2.81 7.90
CA ILE A 5 -36.68 3.09 7.56
C ILE A 5 -36.59 4.52 7.07
N HIS A 6 -35.96 5.38 7.86
CA HIS A 6 -35.77 6.77 7.47
C HIS A 6 -34.60 6.86 6.49
N ASN A 7 -34.77 7.70 5.47
CA ASN A 7 -33.83 7.85 4.39
C ASN A 7 -32.48 8.42 4.83
N VAL A 8 -31.44 7.61 4.87
CA VAL A 8 -30.02 8.03 4.95
C VAL A 8 -29.27 7.44 3.78
N GLU A 9 -28.43 8.22 3.18
CA GLU A 9 -27.50 7.73 2.16
C GLU A 9 -26.54 6.74 2.80
N PHE A 10 -26.82 5.49 2.58
CA PHE A 10 -26.14 4.41 3.24
C PHE A 10 -24.74 4.25 2.72
N LEU A 11 -24.25 4.91 1.83
CA LEU A 11 -22.98 4.46 1.30
C LEU A 11 -22.29 5.39 0.38
N GLN A 12 -22.73 6.59 0.36
CA GLN A 12 -21.84 7.56 -0.27
C GLN A 12 -20.78 7.89 0.76
N ASP A 13 -19.61 7.82 0.46
CA ASP A 13 -18.42 8.31 1.12
C ASP A 13 -18.17 7.96 2.58
N THR A 14 -19.18 7.46 3.31
CA THR A 14 -18.98 7.29 4.72
C THR A 14 -19.84 6.19 5.31
N TYR A 15 -19.32 5.01 5.25
CA TYR A 15 -19.57 4.05 6.30
C TYR A 15 -19.34 4.72 7.68
N GLN A 16 -18.54 5.76 7.73
CA GLN A 16 -18.31 6.59 8.92
C GLN A 16 -19.55 7.30 9.45
N GLU A 17 -20.49 7.71 8.58
CA GLU A 17 -21.74 8.35 9.02
C GLU A 17 -22.76 7.37 9.59
N LEU A 18 -22.63 6.11 9.24
CA LEU A 18 -23.53 5.04 9.67
C LEU A 18 -22.99 4.26 10.84
N ILE A 19 -21.69 4.34 11.03
CA ILE A 19 -21.05 3.73 12.17
C ILE A 19 -21.09 4.74 13.33
N PRO A 20 -21.79 4.48 14.47
CA PRO A 20 -21.79 5.35 15.65
C PRO A 20 -20.35 5.64 16.07
N THR A 21 -20.06 6.83 16.53
CA THR A 21 -18.74 7.19 17.05
C THR A 21 -18.38 6.35 18.27
N VAL A 22 -17.11 6.25 18.63
CA VAL A 22 -16.68 5.57 19.86
C VAL A 22 -17.41 6.11 21.09
N LYS A 23 -17.83 7.39 21.07
CA LYS A 23 -18.70 7.98 22.08
C LYS A 23 -20.09 7.33 22.16
N ASP A 24 -20.65 7.01 20.99
CA ASP A 24 -22.00 6.45 20.91
C ASP A 24 -22.01 5.00 21.39
N ILE A 25 -20.92 4.28 21.19
CA ILE A 25 -20.73 2.92 21.70
C ILE A 25 -20.71 2.90 23.21
N GLN A 26 -20.10 3.91 23.84
CA GLN A 26 -19.97 3.98 25.30
C GLN A 26 -21.26 4.37 26.01
N LYS A 27 -22.21 4.97 25.32
CA LYS A 27 -23.50 5.42 25.86
C LYS A 27 -24.65 4.86 25.03
N PRO A 28 -24.89 3.54 25.12
CA PRO A 28 -26.03 2.96 24.46
C PRO A 28 -27.32 3.66 24.92
N ASN A 29 -28.28 3.83 24.02
CA ASN A 29 -29.55 4.38 24.39
C ASN A 29 -30.28 3.47 25.40
N ALA A 30 -31.29 4.00 26.11
CA ALA A 30 -31.95 3.28 27.19
C ALA A 30 -32.54 1.92 26.75
N LYS A 31 -33.03 1.83 25.50
CA LYS A 31 -33.53 0.55 24.93
C LYS A 31 -32.45 -0.43 24.64
N GLU A 32 -31.34 0.00 24.04
CA GLU A 32 -30.20 -0.82 23.79
C GLU A 32 -29.56 -1.32 25.08
N LYS A 33 -29.48 -0.44 26.09
CA LYS A 33 -28.99 -0.81 27.42
C LYS A 33 -29.82 -1.92 28.06
N VAL A 34 -31.13 -1.78 28.07
CA VAL A 34 -32.04 -2.80 28.60
C VAL A 34 -31.93 -4.11 27.81
N LEU A 35 -31.84 -4.05 26.49
CA LEU A 35 -31.65 -5.23 25.63
C LEU A 35 -30.32 -5.92 25.85
N ILE A 36 -29.26 -5.13 25.96
CA ILE A 36 -27.90 -5.65 26.21
C ILE A 36 -27.84 -6.25 27.61
N GLU A 37 -28.43 -5.57 28.63
CA GLU A 37 -28.50 -6.12 29.98
C GLU A 37 -29.34 -7.40 30.05
N SER A 38 -30.41 -7.52 29.26
CA SER A 38 -31.24 -8.73 29.20
C SER A 38 -30.52 -9.91 28.52
N LEU A 39 -29.56 -9.62 27.61
CA LEU A 39 -28.76 -10.65 26.93
C LEU A 39 -27.62 -11.19 27.79
N ILE A 40 -27.17 -10.44 28.80
CA ILE A 40 -25.94 -10.80 29.53
C ILE A 40 -26.24 -11.52 30.83
N GLY A 41 -27.45 -11.48 31.33
CA GLY A 41 -27.68 -11.95 32.71
C GLY A 41 -26.79 -11.25 33.73
N ASP A 42 -27.14 -11.29 34.96
CA ASP A 42 -26.47 -10.58 36.06
C ASP A 42 -25.13 -11.20 36.51
N GLY A 43 -24.39 -11.84 35.61
CA GLY A 43 -23.00 -12.21 35.83
C GLY A 43 -22.68 -12.88 37.14
N THR A 44 -23.59 -13.68 37.68
CA THR A 44 -23.30 -14.46 38.88
C THR A 44 -22.27 -15.54 38.58
N GLU A 45 -21.26 -15.65 39.40
CA GLU A 45 -20.05 -16.45 39.30
C GLU A 45 -20.25 -18.00 39.15
N GLU A 46 -21.46 -18.48 38.96
CA GLU A 46 -21.75 -19.89 38.79
C GLU A 46 -21.62 -20.43 37.37
N ASN A 47 -21.29 -19.60 36.37
CA ASN A 47 -21.06 -20.09 35.03
C ASN A 47 -19.64 -20.64 34.90
N THR A 48 -19.50 -21.90 35.17
CA THR A 48 -18.29 -22.68 34.93
C THR A 48 -17.88 -22.63 33.45
N ALA A 49 -16.57 -22.64 33.17
CA ALA A 49 -16.00 -22.56 31.82
C ALA A 49 -16.60 -23.57 30.79
N GLN A 50 -17.35 -24.57 31.22
CA GLN A 50 -18.04 -25.55 30.39
C GLN A 50 -19.28 -25.01 29.66
N HIS A 51 -19.80 -23.84 30.00
CA HIS A 51 -21.02 -23.29 29.37
C HIS A 51 -20.73 -22.22 28.29
N TYR A 52 -19.48 -21.88 28.06
CA TYR A 52 -19.09 -20.84 27.11
C TYR A 52 -18.57 -21.46 25.81
N THR A 53 -19.46 -21.84 24.91
CA THR A 53 -19.12 -22.32 23.58
C THR A 53 -19.47 -21.28 22.52
N LYS A 54 -18.89 -21.41 21.33
CA LYS A 54 -19.24 -20.59 20.19
C LYS A 54 -20.73 -20.69 19.87
N ASP A 55 -21.34 -21.84 20.06
CA ASP A 55 -22.75 -22.12 19.73
C ASP A 55 -23.73 -21.35 20.59
N ASN A 56 -23.35 -20.96 21.80
CA ASN A 56 -24.12 -20.08 22.66
C ASN A 56 -23.54 -18.66 22.76
N GLY A 57 -22.70 -18.25 21.82
CA GLY A 57 -22.05 -16.96 21.80
C GLY A 57 -21.24 -16.68 23.05
N PHE A 58 -20.57 -17.70 23.58
CA PHE A 58 -19.84 -17.64 24.85
C PHE A 58 -20.73 -17.26 26.05
N GLY A 59 -21.99 -17.72 26.01
CA GLY A 59 -22.99 -17.47 27.07
C GLY A 59 -23.88 -16.24 26.87
N LEU A 60 -23.81 -15.63 25.69
CA LEU A 60 -24.56 -14.38 25.41
C LEU A 60 -25.92 -14.60 24.74
N TYR A 61 -26.24 -15.79 24.23
CA TYR A 61 -27.55 -16.13 23.70
C TYR A 61 -27.92 -17.62 23.88
N ASP A 62 -29.21 -17.93 23.78
CA ASP A 62 -29.70 -19.32 23.78
C ASP A 62 -29.56 -19.91 22.37
N PRO A 63 -28.82 -21.02 22.17
CA PRO A 63 -28.75 -21.71 20.89
C PRO A 63 -30.10 -22.26 20.41
N ALA A 64 -31.04 -22.52 21.31
CA ALA A 64 -32.37 -23.01 20.99
C ALA A 64 -33.37 -21.92 20.60
N LEU A 65 -32.92 -20.65 20.44
CA LEU A 65 -33.79 -19.53 20.07
C LEU A 65 -34.54 -19.80 18.78
N GLU A 66 -35.86 -19.80 18.83
CA GLU A 66 -36.74 -19.85 17.66
C GLU A 66 -37.19 -18.46 17.23
N VAL A 67 -37.07 -18.17 15.93
CA VAL A 67 -37.52 -16.90 15.34
C VAL A 67 -38.86 -17.09 14.67
N ASN A 68 -39.87 -16.44 15.18
CA ASN A 68 -41.21 -16.43 14.59
C ASN A 68 -41.28 -15.40 13.46
N LEU A 69 -41.12 -15.89 12.24
CA LEU A 69 -41.26 -15.05 11.05
C LEU A 69 -42.71 -14.67 10.77
N PRO A 70 -42.95 -13.48 10.16
CA PRO A 70 -44.30 -13.10 9.75
C PRO A 70 -44.84 -14.07 8.70
N GLU A 71 -46.10 -14.41 8.78
CA GLU A 71 -46.81 -15.14 7.75
C GLU A 71 -46.92 -14.27 6.50
N ILE A 72 -46.31 -14.73 5.38
CA ILE A 72 -46.30 -14.00 4.13
C ILE A 72 -47.14 -14.70 3.07
N THR A 73 -47.90 -13.88 2.35
CA THR A 73 -48.71 -14.35 1.23
C THR A 73 -48.11 -13.80 -0.07
N GLN A 74 -48.39 -14.50 -1.17
CA GLN A 74 -48.00 -14.00 -2.48
C GLN A 74 -48.60 -12.61 -2.76
N ASP A 75 -47.84 -11.79 -3.50
CA ASP A 75 -48.33 -10.52 -4.01
C ASP A 75 -49.60 -10.73 -4.86
N LYS A 76 -50.74 -10.17 -4.41
CA LYS A 76 -52.01 -10.30 -5.11
C LYS A 76 -52.00 -9.77 -6.55
N GLY A 77 -51.08 -8.85 -6.87
CA GLY A 77 -50.86 -8.32 -8.21
C GLY A 77 -49.94 -9.15 -9.08
N PHE A 78 -49.30 -10.17 -8.54
CA PHE A 78 -48.31 -10.98 -9.22
C PHE A 78 -48.82 -12.41 -9.41
N ASN A 79 -48.93 -12.81 -10.66
CA ASN A 79 -49.31 -14.18 -10.99
C ASN A 79 -48.14 -14.93 -11.61
N VAL A 80 -47.46 -15.76 -10.81
CA VAL A 80 -46.36 -16.62 -11.25
C VAL A 80 -46.79 -17.52 -12.41
N LYS A 81 -48.02 -18.01 -12.40
CA LYS A 81 -48.56 -18.78 -13.53
C LYS A 81 -48.50 -18.00 -14.84
N LYS A 82 -48.88 -16.73 -14.86
CA LYS A 82 -48.79 -15.86 -16.05
C LYS A 82 -47.35 -15.65 -16.51
N ALA A 83 -46.40 -15.48 -15.58
CA ALA A 83 -44.98 -15.37 -15.94
C ALA A 83 -44.49 -16.64 -16.64
N PHE A 84 -44.91 -17.82 -16.17
CA PHE A 84 -44.57 -19.09 -16.77
C PHE A 84 -45.41 -19.45 -18.00
N GLU A 85 -46.55 -18.84 -18.24
CA GLU A 85 -47.39 -19.09 -19.42
C GLU A 85 -46.61 -18.87 -20.72
N PHE A 86 -45.69 -17.95 -20.77
CA PHE A 86 -44.83 -17.74 -21.91
C PHE A 86 -43.98 -18.95 -22.26
N ILE A 87 -43.43 -19.64 -21.27
CA ILE A 87 -42.64 -20.86 -21.40
C ILE A 87 -43.57 -22.05 -21.65
N CYS A 88 -44.59 -22.20 -20.80
CA CYS A 88 -45.47 -23.35 -20.76
C CYS A 88 -46.32 -23.53 -22.05
N PHE A 89 -46.69 -22.44 -22.69
CA PHE A 89 -47.43 -22.51 -23.97
C PHE A 89 -46.55 -22.52 -25.19
N GLY A 90 -45.24 -22.75 -25.05
CA GLY A 90 -44.31 -22.85 -26.17
C GLY A 90 -44.01 -21.54 -26.90
N ARG A 91 -44.46 -20.39 -26.38
CA ARG A 91 -44.19 -19.07 -26.97
C ARG A 91 -42.70 -18.74 -26.94
N ALA A 92 -42.01 -19.05 -25.87
CA ALA A 92 -40.56 -18.88 -25.78
C ALA A 92 -39.83 -19.68 -26.85
N LYS A 93 -40.26 -20.93 -27.10
CA LYS A 93 -39.72 -21.76 -28.19
C LYS A 93 -39.88 -21.13 -29.55
N LEU A 94 -41.00 -20.45 -29.80
CA LEU A 94 -41.20 -19.72 -31.07
C LEU A 94 -40.27 -18.54 -31.19
N VAL A 95 -40.02 -17.80 -30.09
CA VAL A 95 -39.06 -16.68 -30.06
C VAL A 95 -37.63 -17.20 -30.28
N PHE A 96 -37.24 -18.30 -29.63
CA PHE A 96 -35.92 -18.92 -29.89
C PHE A 96 -35.80 -19.40 -31.36
N LYS A 97 -36.84 -19.97 -31.96
CA LYS A 97 -36.84 -20.31 -33.39
C LYS A 97 -36.67 -19.09 -34.29
N LYS A 98 -37.25 -17.98 -33.92
CA LYS A 98 -37.05 -16.70 -34.63
C LYS A 98 -35.63 -16.19 -34.44
N LEU A 99 -35.08 -16.22 -33.23
CA LEU A 99 -33.71 -15.82 -32.96
C LEU A 99 -32.72 -16.66 -33.80
N SER A 100 -32.89 -17.98 -33.81
CA SER A 100 -32.11 -18.90 -34.65
C SER A 100 -32.18 -18.54 -36.12
N LYS A 101 -33.38 -18.13 -36.64
CA LYS A 101 -33.53 -17.66 -38.02
C LYS A 101 -32.84 -16.33 -38.27
N TYR A 102 -32.87 -15.41 -37.33
CA TYR A 102 -32.13 -14.15 -37.45
C TYR A 102 -30.63 -14.43 -37.55
N ILE A 103 -30.10 -15.30 -36.70
CA ILE A 103 -28.69 -15.70 -36.79
C ILE A 103 -28.39 -16.36 -38.14
N GLU A 104 -29.29 -17.25 -38.65
CA GLU A 104 -29.13 -17.88 -39.98
C GLU A 104 -29.08 -16.86 -41.13
N ILE A 105 -29.90 -15.82 -41.06
CA ILE A 105 -29.91 -14.75 -42.07
C ILE A 105 -28.59 -13.97 -42.07
N TYR A 106 -28.08 -13.66 -40.90
CA TYR A 106 -26.88 -12.84 -40.72
C TYR A 106 -25.60 -13.64 -40.49
N LYS A 107 -25.61 -14.98 -40.60
CA LYS A 107 -24.50 -15.88 -40.27
C LYS A 107 -23.18 -15.55 -40.94
N ASN A 108 -23.23 -14.99 -42.16
CA ASN A 108 -22.05 -14.64 -42.94
C ASN A 108 -21.61 -13.16 -42.77
N GLU A 109 -22.32 -12.39 -41.97
CA GLU A 109 -21.90 -11.03 -41.66
C GLU A 109 -20.69 -11.05 -40.72
N GLU A 110 -19.67 -10.24 -41.10
CA GLU A 110 -18.39 -10.19 -40.44
C GLU A 110 -18.31 -9.00 -39.48
N PHE A 111 -17.82 -9.23 -38.28
CA PHE A 111 -17.45 -8.18 -37.32
C PHE A 111 -16.06 -8.45 -36.72
N LYS A 112 -15.44 -7.45 -36.14
CA LYS A 112 -14.14 -7.60 -35.46
C LYS A 112 -14.34 -7.83 -33.99
N ASN A 113 -13.66 -8.85 -33.45
CA ASN A 113 -13.60 -9.06 -32.00
C ASN A 113 -12.68 -8.03 -31.32
N GLY A 114 -12.57 -8.09 -29.98
CA GLY A 114 -11.74 -7.19 -29.20
C GLY A 114 -10.24 -7.25 -29.49
N TYR A 115 -9.81 -8.31 -30.20
CA TYR A 115 -8.42 -8.48 -30.67
C TYR A 115 -8.22 -8.05 -32.11
N GLY A 116 -9.27 -7.51 -32.76
CA GLY A 116 -9.25 -7.09 -34.18
C GLY A 116 -9.37 -8.23 -35.16
N GLU A 117 -9.63 -9.47 -34.74
CA GLU A 117 -9.88 -10.62 -35.60
C GLU A 117 -11.28 -10.59 -36.19
N ALA A 118 -11.41 -10.95 -37.46
CA ALA A 118 -12.70 -11.07 -38.12
C ALA A 118 -13.45 -12.31 -37.61
N ARG A 119 -14.72 -12.13 -37.25
CA ARG A 119 -15.62 -13.20 -36.80
C ARG A 119 -16.91 -13.13 -37.58
N LEU A 120 -17.48 -14.29 -37.85
CA LEU A 120 -18.79 -14.40 -38.50
C LEU A 120 -19.86 -14.63 -37.44
N VAL A 121 -21.01 -13.99 -37.54
CA VAL A 121 -22.15 -14.15 -36.63
C VAL A 121 -22.56 -15.63 -36.44
N GLY A 122 -22.44 -16.44 -37.52
CA GLY A 122 -22.74 -17.88 -37.42
C GLY A 122 -21.77 -18.68 -36.57
N ASN A 123 -20.55 -18.15 -36.33
CA ASN A 123 -19.52 -18.83 -35.50
C ASN A 123 -19.45 -18.27 -34.11
N SER A 124 -19.68 -16.97 -33.94
CA SER A 124 -19.69 -16.32 -32.62
C SER A 124 -20.42 -14.98 -32.73
N VAL A 125 -21.05 -14.53 -31.69
CA VAL A 125 -21.69 -13.21 -31.60
C VAL A 125 -20.94 -12.29 -30.64
N LEU A 126 -19.99 -12.81 -29.86
CA LEU A 126 -19.26 -12.07 -28.83
C LEU A 126 -18.09 -11.29 -29.43
N ILE A 127 -17.97 -10.01 -29.07
CA ILE A 127 -16.81 -9.18 -29.36
C ILE A 127 -15.64 -9.53 -28.45
N ASN A 128 -15.90 -9.77 -27.17
CA ASN A 128 -14.85 -10.10 -26.21
C ASN A 128 -15.40 -11.06 -25.13
N TRP A 129 -14.69 -12.16 -24.88
CA TRP A 129 -15.04 -13.16 -23.86
C TRP A 129 -14.91 -12.66 -22.42
N SER A 130 -14.09 -11.62 -22.20
CA SER A 130 -13.82 -11.08 -20.86
C SER A 130 -14.74 -9.93 -20.44
N ASN A 131 -15.53 -9.38 -21.35
CA ASN A 131 -16.42 -8.25 -21.07
C ASN A 131 -17.86 -8.59 -21.40
N TYR A 132 -18.55 -9.31 -20.52
CA TYR A 132 -20.00 -9.40 -20.51
C TYR A 132 -20.62 -8.04 -20.12
N GLY A 133 -20.67 -7.11 -21.06
CA GLY A 133 -21.15 -5.74 -20.86
C GLY A 133 -22.36 -5.41 -21.74
N GLY A 134 -23.43 -6.19 -21.63
CA GLY A 134 -24.67 -5.95 -22.37
C GLY A 134 -24.49 -5.99 -23.88
N LEU A 135 -25.30 -5.24 -24.61
CA LEU A 135 -25.31 -5.19 -26.06
C LEU A 135 -23.98 -4.75 -26.68
N SER A 136 -23.19 -3.97 -25.97
CA SER A 136 -21.86 -3.52 -26.41
C SER A 136 -20.86 -4.67 -26.56
N GLY A 137 -21.11 -5.81 -25.90
CA GLY A 137 -20.32 -7.04 -26.01
C GLY A 137 -20.65 -7.90 -27.26
N LEU A 138 -21.66 -7.53 -28.04
CA LEU A 138 -22.11 -8.28 -29.21
C LEU A 138 -21.76 -7.58 -30.50
N GLY A 139 -21.41 -8.37 -31.51
CA GLY A 139 -21.38 -7.92 -32.89
C GLY A 139 -22.79 -7.54 -33.36
N PHE A 140 -22.93 -6.37 -34.01
CA PHE A 140 -24.20 -5.83 -34.50
C PHE A 140 -25.25 -5.56 -33.38
N PRO A 141 -24.95 -4.78 -32.34
CA PRO A 141 -25.82 -4.59 -31.20
C PRO A 141 -27.22 -4.06 -31.55
N GLU A 142 -27.34 -3.20 -32.55
CA GLU A 142 -28.63 -2.66 -32.99
C GLU A 142 -29.56 -3.74 -33.59
N LEU A 143 -29.01 -4.79 -34.17
CA LEU A 143 -29.79 -5.93 -34.66
C LEU A 143 -30.47 -6.66 -33.49
N TRP A 144 -29.73 -6.94 -32.45
CA TRP A 144 -30.25 -7.66 -31.27
C TRP A 144 -31.19 -6.79 -30.43
N LYS A 145 -30.94 -5.49 -30.39
CA LYS A 145 -31.86 -4.51 -29.81
C LYS A 145 -33.21 -4.51 -30.55
N ALA A 146 -33.22 -4.43 -31.87
CA ALA A 146 -34.43 -4.50 -32.67
C ALA A 146 -35.16 -5.83 -32.44
N PHE A 147 -34.42 -6.96 -32.36
CA PHE A 147 -35.01 -8.25 -32.05
C PHE A 147 -35.71 -8.25 -30.67
N TYR A 148 -35.08 -7.64 -29.66
CA TYR A 148 -35.73 -7.51 -28.36
C TYR A 148 -37.01 -6.71 -28.42
N GLU A 149 -37.01 -5.55 -29.07
CA GLU A 149 -38.14 -4.65 -29.15
C GLU A 149 -39.32 -5.26 -29.92
N GLU A 150 -39.03 -5.99 -31.01
CA GLU A 150 -40.06 -6.56 -31.88
C GLU A 150 -40.61 -7.91 -31.42
N GLU A 151 -39.76 -8.78 -30.91
CA GLU A 151 -40.09 -10.18 -30.66
C GLU A 151 -40.25 -10.56 -29.19
N ILE A 152 -39.55 -9.88 -28.30
CA ILE A 152 -39.59 -10.13 -26.83
C ILE A 152 -40.50 -9.09 -26.16
N GLY A 153 -40.15 -7.81 -26.25
CA GLY A 153 -40.94 -6.65 -25.90
C GLY A 153 -41.13 -6.39 -24.40
N SER A 154 -40.58 -7.23 -23.50
CA SER A 154 -40.62 -6.98 -22.06
C SER A 154 -39.57 -7.79 -21.31
N TYR A 155 -39.08 -7.22 -20.20
CA TYR A 155 -38.01 -7.86 -19.38
C TYR A 155 -38.45 -9.15 -18.69
N ASP A 156 -39.72 -9.24 -18.25
CA ASP A 156 -40.26 -10.46 -17.62
C ASP A 156 -40.21 -11.67 -18.58
N LYS A 157 -40.49 -11.48 -19.87
CA LYS A 157 -40.33 -12.55 -20.85
C LYS A 157 -38.87 -12.89 -21.14
N LEU A 158 -38.02 -11.84 -21.25
CA LEU A 158 -36.59 -12.03 -21.44
C LEU A 158 -35.98 -12.78 -20.22
N LEU A 159 -36.36 -12.44 -19.00
CA LEU A 159 -35.92 -13.11 -17.78
C LEU A 159 -36.35 -14.58 -17.78
N MET A 160 -37.56 -14.90 -18.27
CA MET A 160 -37.96 -16.30 -18.41
C MET A 160 -37.16 -17.06 -19.45
N MET A 161 -36.76 -16.41 -20.53
CA MET A 161 -35.87 -16.99 -21.54
C MET A 161 -34.49 -17.26 -20.94
N SER A 162 -33.92 -16.30 -20.23
CA SER A 162 -32.65 -16.45 -19.49
C SER A 162 -32.73 -17.59 -18.49
N PHE A 163 -33.81 -17.70 -17.72
CA PHE A 163 -34.04 -18.78 -16.79
C PHE A 163 -34.06 -20.15 -17.50
N MET A 164 -34.66 -20.22 -18.65
CA MET A 164 -34.67 -21.45 -19.47
C MET A 164 -33.25 -21.86 -19.87
N LEU A 165 -32.46 -20.91 -20.35
CA LEU A 165 -31.08 -21.16 -20.76
C LEU A 165 -30.17 -21.50 -19.56
N ALA A 166 -30.21 -20.74 -18.49
CA ALA A 166 -29.41 -20.99 -17.28
C ALA A 166 -29.65 -22.37 -16.69
N SER A 167 -30.88 -22.88 -16.79
CA SER A 167 -31.25 -24.22 -16.30
C SER A 167 -30.84 -25.35 -17.24
N THR A 168 -30.38 -25.08 -18.47
CA THR A 168 -29.89 -26.10 -19.40
C THR A 168 -28.46 -26.54 -19.12
N GLY A 169 -27.63 -25.72 -18.50
CA GLY A 169 -26.19 -25.92 -18.33
C GLY A 169 -25.41 -25.81 -19.65
N ALA A 170 -24.15 -25.38 -19.57
CA ALA A 170 -23.27 -25.42 -20.74
C ALA A 170 -23.06 -26.86 -21.24
N PRO A 171 -22.95 -27.11 -22.57
CA PRO A 171 -22.42 -28.36 -23.05
C PRO A 171 -21.00 -28.54 -22.55
N LYS A 172 -20.66 -29.67 -21.99
CA LYS A 172 -19.27 -30.01 -21.73
C LYS A 172 -18.61 -30.23 -23.09
N ASP A 173 -17.45 -29.62 -23.33
CA ASP A 173 -16.63 -29.96 -24.50
C ASP A 173 -16.28 -31.43 -24.47
N ASP A 174 -16.45 -32.14 -25.60
CA ASP A 174 -16.32 -33.60 -25.69
C ASP A 174 -14.88 -34.15 -25.49
N ASP A 175 -13.91 -33.32 -25.22
CA ASP A 175 -12.48 -33.68 -25.21
C ASP A 175 -11.84 -33.97 -23.84
N ASP A 176 -12.54 -33.75 -22.71
CA ASP A 176 -12.01 -34.00 -21.36
C ASP A 176 -12.96 -34.93 -20.55
N TYR A 177 -13.11 -36.18 -20.98
CA TYR A 177 -13.80 -37.19 -20.19
C TYR A 177 -12.83 -38.01 -19.34
N ASP A 178 -12.69 -37.66 -18.08
CA ASP A 178 -12.29 -38.62 -17.07
C ASP A 178 -13.51 -39.43 -16.60
N GLU A 179 -13.34 -40.73 -16.32
CA GLU A 179 -14.43 -41.63 -15.93
C GLU A 179 -15.25 -41.18 -14.69
N GLU A 180 -14.70 -40.25 -13.89
CA GLU A 180 -15.38 -39.59 -12.76
C GLU A 180 -16.55 -38.67 -13.23
N ASP A 181 -16.53 -38.17 -14.44
CA ASP A 181 -17.55 -37.25 -14.98
C ASP A 181 -18.88 -37.92 -15.36
N GLU A 182 -18.89 -39.21 -15.64
CA GLU A 182 -20.16 -39.97 -15.91
C GLU A 182 -21.02 -40.13 -14.66
N GLU A 183 -20.44 -40.29 -13.48
CA GLU A 183 -21.19 -40.35 -12.22
C GLU A 183 -21.75 -38.98 -11.84
N ASP A 184 -21.04 -37.92 -12.14
CA ASP A 184 -21.45 -36.54 -11.93
C ASP A 184 -22.63 -36.11 -12.81
N ILE A 185 -22.63 -36.51 -14.08
CA ILE A 185 -23.75 -36.28 -15.00
C ILE A 185 -25.01 -37.07 -14.53
N LYS A 186 -24.83 -38.27 -14.03
CA LYS A 186 -25.94 -39.08 -13.45
C LYS A 186 -26.47 -38.48 -12.15
N ALA A 187 -25.62 -37.91 -11.32
CA ALA A 187 -26.02 -37.22 -10.09
C ALA A 187 -26.78 -35.92 -10.38
N ASP A 188 -26.31 -35.10 -11.32
CA ASP A 188 -27.00 -33.90 -11.79
C ASP A 188 -28.34 -34.20 -12.44
N GLN A 189 -28.43 -35.27 -13.22
CA GLN A 189 -29.69 -35.77 -13.74
C GLN A 189 -30.65 -36.24 -12.65
N LYS A 190 -30.15 -36.77 -11.54
CA LYS A 190 -30.96 -37.20 -10.38
C LYS A 190 -31.40 -36.00 -9.51
N SER A 191 -30.59 -34.96 -9.37
CA SER A 191 -30.96 -33.75 -8.62
C SER A 191 -32.01 -32.92 -9.37
N SER A 192 -31.89 -32.82 -10.69
CA SER A 192 -32.92 -32.22 -11.53
C SER A 192 -34.26 -32.94 -11.49
N ASN A 193 -34.24 -34.27 -11.22
CA ASN A 193 -35.46 -35.09 -11.06
C ASN A 193 -36.32 -34.68 -9.86
N THR A 194 -35.79 -34.03 -8.88
CA THR A 194 -36.54 -33.62 -7.67
C THR A 194 -37.36 -32.34 -7.89
N PHE A 195 -36.85 -31.41 -8.72
CA PHE A 195 -37.50 -30.13 -9.03
C PHE A 195 -38.38 -30.17 -10.29
N GLU A 196 -38.02 -31.01 -11.25
CA GLU A 196 -38.79 -31.14 -12.48
C GLU A 196 -40.22 -31.60 -12.21
N PRO A 197 -40.50 -32.59 -11.38
CA PRO A 197 -41.87 -32.97 -11.00
C PRO A 197 -42.62 -31.82 -10.28
N LEU A 198 -41.90 -30.98 -9.52
CA LEU A 198 -42.50 -29.84 -8.82
C LEU A 198 -42.91 -28.77 -9.77
N VAL A 199 -42.04 -28.39 -10.69
CA VAL A 199 -42.31 -27.41 -11.75
C VAL A 199 -43.44 -27.92 -12.67
N ASN A 200 -43.43 -29.18 -13.01
CA ASN A 200 -44.45 -29.79 -13.82
C ASN A 200 -45.82 -29.87 -13.10
N ARG A 201 -45.88 -30.09 -11.79
CA ARG A 201 -47.11 -29.99 -11.00
C ARG A 201 -47.65 -28.57 -10.92
N MET A 202 -46.77 -27.60 -10.82
CA MET A 202 -47.17 -26.19 -10.75
C MET A 202 -47.74 -25.68 -12.08
N TYR A 203 -47.25 -26.19 -13.23
CA TYR A 203 -47.49 -25.64 -14.55
C TYR A 203 -48.13 -26.63 -15.54
N ALA A 204 -48.81 -27.67 -15.02
CA ALA A 204 -49.65 -28.64 -15.68
C ALA A 204 -49.31 -28.96 -17.16
N GLY A 205 -48.47 -29.99 -17.35
CA GLY A 205 -48.50 -30.75 -18.61
C GLY A 205 -47.37 -30.51 -19.63
N ILE A 206 -46.41 -29.65 -19.34
CA ILE A 206 -45.23 -29.53 -20.23
C ILE A 206 -44.00 -30.00 -19.43
N THR A 207 -43.32 -31.03 -19.93
CA THR A 207 -42.06 -31.44 -19.36
C THR A 207 -40.98 -30.45 -19.71
N TYR A 208 -40.49 -29.75 -18.72
CA TYR A 208 -39.36 -28.78 -18.84
C TYR A 208 -38.16 -29.43 -19.52
N ARG A 209 -37.84 -30.71 -19.27
CA ARG A 209 -36.81 -31.47 -19.96
C ARG A 209 -37.02 -31.56 -21.47
N GLY A 210 -38.26 -31.70 -21.91
CA GLY A 210 -38.57 -31.74 -23.35
C GLY A 210 -38.17 -30.42 -24.03
N LEU A 211 -38.49 -29.30 -23.42
CA LEU A 211 -38.11 -27.98 -23.91
C LEU A 211 -36.60 -27.75 -23.92
N GLN A 212 -35.90 -28.15 -22.87
CA GLN A 212 -34.44 -28.06 -22.77
C GLN A 212 -33.74 -28.87 -23.86
N LYS A 213 -34.15 -30.15 -24.05
CA LYS A 213 -33.62 -31.00 -25.13
C LYS A 213 -33.83 -30.39 -26.50
N GLU A 214 -34.97 -29.75 -26.71
CA GLU A 214 -35.28 -29.12 -28.01
C GLU A 214 -34.50 -27.83 -28.23
N LEU A 215 -34.26 -27.04 -27.16
CA LEU A 215 -33.44 -25.82 -27.25
C LEU A 215 -31.98 -26.13 -27.57
N ARG A 216 -31.38 -27.12 -26.90
CA ARG A 216 -29.99 -27.53 -27.15
C ARG A 216 -29.79 -28.09 -28.57
N LYS A 217 -30.82 -28.64 -29.19
CA LYS A 217 -30.78 -29.16 -30.57
C LYS A 217 -31.06 -28.08 -31.64
N MET A 218 -31.39 -26.88 -31.22
CA MET A 218 -31.59 -25.79 -32.17
C MET A 218 -30.23 -25.33 -32.74
N PRO A 219 -30.16 -24.99 -34.02
CA PRO A 219 -29.00 -24.36 -34.59
C PRO A 219 -28.68 -23.06 -33.85
N TYR A 220 -27.38 -22.78 -33.67
CA TYR A 220 -26.91 -21.56 -33.03
C TYR A 220 -27.30 -21.41 -31.56
N TYR A 221 -27.36 -22.52 -30.83
CA TYR A 221 -27.74 -22.51 -29.38
C TYR A 221 -26.81 -21.61 -28.54
N GLU A 222 -25.48 -21.68 -28.74
CA GLU A 222 -24.51 -20.87 -28.05
C GLU A 222 -24.69 -19.39 -28.35
N GLN A 223 -24.79 -19.04 -29.60
CA GLN A 223 -25.04 -17.65 -30.03
C GLN A 223 -26.37 -17.11 -29.49
N MET A 224 -27.39 -17.94 -29.42
CA MET A 224 -28.67 -17.55 -28.81
C MET A 224 -28.52 -17.31 -27.33
N SER A 225 -27.72 -18.13 -26.64
CA SER A 225 -27.45 -17.98 -25.22
C SER A 225 -26.74 -16.65 -24.93
N ASP A 226 -25.67 -16.38 -25.66
CA ASP A 226 -24.90 -15.15 -25.55
C ASP A 226 -25.76 -13.88 -25.81
N ILE A 227 -26.60 -13.93 -26.84
CA ILE A 227 -27.50 -12.82 -27.15
C ILE A 227 -28.52 -12.59 -26.03
N ILE A 228 -29.16 -13.64 -25.54
CA ILE A 228 -30.16 -13.51 -24.46
C ILE A 228 -29.51 -13.02 -23.16
N GLU A 229 -28.29 -13.48 -22.88
CA GLU A 229 -27.54 -13.02 -21.69
C GLU A 229 -27.20 -11.54 -21.81
N ALA A 230 -26.65 -11.11 -22.94
CA ALA A 230 -26.34 -9.70 -23.18
C ALA A 230 -27.57 -8.78 -23.14
N LEU A 231 -28.70 -9.24 -23.75
CA LEU A 231 -29.97 -8.54 -23.66
C LEU A 231 -30.48 -8.45 -22.20
N SER A 232 -30.33 -9.54 -21.43
CA SER A 232 -30.75 -9.57 -20.04
C SER A 232 -29.97 -8.62 -19.17
N TYR A 233 -28.69 -8.44 -19.47
CA TYR A 233 -27.86 -7.45 -18.81
C TYR A 233 -28.28 -6.01 -19.17
N GLU A 234 -28.46 -5.74 -20.45
CA GLU A 234 -28.79 -4.40 -20.98
C GLU A 234 -30.15 -3.92 -20.53
N TYR A 235 -31.16 -4.78 -20.61
CA TYR A 235 -32.55 -4.44 -20.28
C TYR A 235 -32.94 -4.83 -18.86
N LYS A 236 -31.97 -5.07 -17.97
CA LYS A 236 -32.22 -5.48 -16.58
C LYS A 236 -33.16 -4.50 -15.88
N ASP A 237 -34.34 -4.99 -15.50
CA ASP A 237 -35.27 -4.29 -14.60
C ASP A 237 -35.21 -4.95 -13.22
N GLU A 238 -34.48 -4.33 -12.32
CA GLU A 238 -34.24 -4.84 -10.97
C GLU A 238 -35.55 -5.00 -10.18
N ALA A 239 -36.51 -4.12 -10.34
CA ALA A 239 -37.78 -4.21 -9.62
C ALA A 239 -38.60 -5.41 -10.10
N VAL A 240 -38.61 -5.68 -11.40
CA VAL A 240 -39.26 -6.85 -11.99
C VAL A 240 -38.58 -8.13 -11.53
N TYR A 241 -37.23 -8.15 -11.56
CA TYR A 241 -36.47 -9.31 -11.08
C TYR A 241 -36.75 -9.62 -9.61
N GLN A 242 -36.60 -8.63 -8.72
CA GLN A 242 -36.79 -8.81 -7.26
C GLN A 242 -38.19 -9.34 -6.95
N ARG A 243 -39.20 -8.75 -7.57
CA ARG A 243 -40.59 -9.13 -7.39
C ARG A 243 -40.86 -10.54 -7.90
N LEU A 244 -40.36 -10.89 -9.06
CA LEU A 244 -40.49 -12.21 -9.64
C LEU A 244 -39.74 -13.25 -8.80
N ALA A 245 -38.49 -12.98 -8.42
CA ALA A 245 -37.65 -13.86 -7.62
C ALA A 245 -38.28 -14.16 -6.26
N VAL A 246 -38.74 -13.15 -5.53
CA VAL A 246 -39.41 -13.35 -4.22
C VAL A 246 -40.65 -14.24 -4.38
N ASN A 247 -41.49 -14.00 -5.35
CA ASN A 247 -42.70 -14.79 -5.54
C ASN A 247 -42.41 -16.21 -6.04
N MET A 248 -41.35 -16.38 -6.86
CA MET A 248 -40.89 -17.72 -7.27
C MET A 248 -40.39 -18.55 -6.11
N LEU A 249 -39.55 -17.95 -5.26
CA LEU A 249 -39.01 -18.60 -4.07
C LEU A 249 -40.11 -18.93 -3.06
N LEU A 250 -41.08 -18.06 -2.87
CA LEU A 250 -42.26 -18.31 -2.01
C LEU A 250 -43.05 -19.54 -2.44
N GLN A 251 -43.16 -19.78 -3.73
CA GLN A 251 -43.84 -20.99 -4.23
C GLN A 251 -43.01 -22.25 -4.18
N LEU A 252 -41.69 -22.12 -4.33
CA LEU A 252 -40.77 -23.23 -4.29
C LEU A 252 -40.50 -23.71 -2.87
N LEU A 253 -40.43 -22.83 -1.89
CA LEU A 253 -40.09 -23.13 -0.50
C LEU A 253 -40.95 -24.25 0.13
N PRO A 254 -42.30 -24.25 0.05
CA PRO A 254 -43.14 -25.29 0.59
C PRO A 254 -42.98 -26.65 -0.08
N LEU A 255 -42.39 -26.63 -1.29
CA LEU A 255 -42.21 -27.84 -2.09
C LEU A 255 -40.84 -28.46 -1.91
N LEU A 256 -39.93 -27.77 -1.21
CA LEU A 256 -38.61 -28.27 -0.90
C LEU A 256 -38.69 -29.37 0.15
N ASN A 257 -38.54 -30.62 -0.29
CA ASN A 257 -38.40 -31.74 0.61
C ASN A 257 -36.96 -31.83 1.06
N THR A 258 -36.68 -31.28 2.24
CA THR A 258 -35.36 -31.20 2.83
C THR A 258 -34.66 -32.55 2.89
N LYS A 259 -35.37 -33.67 3.20
CA LYS A 259 -34.78 -34.99 3.29
C LYS A 259 -34.24 -35.53 1.97
N ASN A 260 -34.84 -35.18 0.85
CA ASN A 260 -34.42 -35.65 -0.47
C ASN A 260 -33.33 -34.82 -1.13
N ILE A 261 -33.27 -33.55 -0.74
CA ILE A 261 -32.23 -32.63 -1.23
C ILE A 261 -30.87 -32.96 -0.65
N PHE A 262 -30.85 -33.47 0.56
CA PHE A 262 -29.65 -33.77 1.32
C PHE A 262 -28.96 -35.10 1.00
N ARG A 263 -29.70 -36.09 0.52
CA ARG A 263 -29.17 -37.41 0.27
C ARG A 263 -28.26 -37.57 -0.96
N GLN A 264 -28.30 -36.62 -1.85
CA GLN A 264 -27.66 -36.75 -3.18
C GLN A 264 -26.24 -36.25 -3.27
N TYR A 265 -25.83 -35.40 -2.33
CA TYR A 265 -24.52 -34.72 -2.42
C TYR A 265 -23.37 -35.52 -1.81
N THR A 266 -23.67 -36.35 -0.83
CA THR A 266 -22.66 -37.18 -0.16
C THR A 266 -22.00 -38.19 -1.09
N ASN A 267 -22.60 -38.47 -2.25
CA ASN A 267 -22.01 -39.37 -3.24
C ASN A 267 -21.05 -38.70 -4.21
N LYS A 268 -20.98 -37.37 -4.21
CA LYS A 268 -20.31 -36.62 -5.27
C LYS A 268 -18.86 -36.20 -4.93
N HIS A 269 -18.50 -36.07 -3.68
CA HIS A 269 -17.18 -35.59 -3.28
C HIS A 269 -16.43 -36.60 -2.41
N ALA A 270 -15.26 -37.07 -2.88
CA ALA A 270 -14.46 -38.08 -2.18
C ALA A 270 -14.08 -37.65 -0.75
N TRP A 271 -13.74 -36.35 -0.55
CA TRP A 271 -13.44 -35.84 0.77
C TRP A 271 -14.63 -35.83 1.75
N LEU A 272 -15.85 -35.72 1.23
CA LEU A 272 -17.08 -35.85 2.03
C LEU A 272 -17.34 -37.28 2.45
N ARG A 273 -17.00 -38.28 1.62
CA ARG A 273 -17.04 -39.68 1.97
C ARG A 273 -16.08 -40.00 3.11
N ASP A 274 -14.89 -39.48 3.07
CA ASP A 274 -13.88 -39.65 4.10
C ASP A 274 -14.35 -39.08 5.46
N LYS A 275 -15.01 -37.91 5.48
CA LYS A 275 -15.58 -37.32 6.70
C LYS A 275 -16.73 -38.19 7.28
N LEU A 276 -17.56 -38.77 6.44
CA LEU A 276 -18.65 -39.66 6.86
C LEU A 276 -18.15 -40.99 7.42
N GLU A 277 -17.06 -41.55 6.90
CA GLU A 277 -16.41 -42.76 7.41
C GLU A 277 -15.79 -42.53 8.79
N TYR A 278 -15.45 -41.31 9.17
CA TYR A 278 -14.96 -40.95 10.52
C TYR A 278 -16.06 -40.62 11.54
N GLY A 279 -17.33 -40.85 11.21
CA GLY A 279 -18.44 -40.78 12.15
C GLY A 279 -19.07 -39.40 12.36
N GLU A 280 -18.79 -38.44 11.49
CA GLU A 280 -19.48 -37.15 11.46
C GLU A 280 -20.91 -37.33 10.89
N LYS A 281 -21.90 -36.79 11.59
CA LYS A 281 -23.33 -36.91 11.25
C LYS A 281 -23.66 -36.22 9.92
N GLU A 282 -24.68 -36.74 9.27
CA GLU A 282 -25.25 -36.35 7.96
C GLU A 282 -24.99 -34.92 7.53
N ILE A 283 -24.21 -34.76 6.45
CA ILE A 283 -23.95 -33.49 5.80
C ILE A 283 -25.14 -33.13 4.93
N ILE A 284 -25.67 -31.94 5.18
CA ILE A 284 -26.88 -31.43 4.55
C ILE A 284 -26.49 -30.62 3.29
N TYR A 285 -27.10 -30.95 2.16
CA TYR A 285 -26.79 -30.32 0.88
C TYR A 285 -27.38 -28.92 0.72
N PRO A 286 -26.62 -27.92 0.29
CA PRO A 286 -27.13 -26.58 0.08
C PRO A 286 -28.11 -26.55 -1.12
N ILE A 287 -29.25 -25.91 -0.89
CA ILE A 287 -30.29 -25.69 -1.91
C ILE A 287 -29.77 -24.85 -3.08
N HIS A 288 -28.77 -23.98 -2.82
CA HIS A 288 -28.21 -23.09 -3.82
C HIS A 288 -27.47 -23.78 -4.97
N ASN A 289 -27.09 -25.07 -4.86
CA ASN A 289 -26.56 -25.80 -6.00
C ASN A 289 -27.65 -26.30 -6.95
N ASN A 290 -28.89 -25.95 -6.67
CA ASN A 290 -29.96 -26.24 -7.59
C ASN A 290 -30.16 -25.08 -8.58
N LYS A 291 -29.93 -25.33 -9.87
CA LYS A 291 -30.01 -24.35 -10.93
C LYS A 291 -31.33 -23.57 -10.98
N PHE A 292 -32.45 -24.17 -10.51
CA PHE A 292 -33.75 -23.51 -10.46
C PHE A 292 -33.84 -22.47 -9.34
N VAL A 293 -33.22 -22.76 -8.19
CA VAL A 293 -33.22 -21.88 -7.04
C VAL A 293 -32.17 -20.79 -7.22
N ASN A 294 -30.97 -21.15 -7.65
CA ASN A 294 -29.85 -20.22 -7.84
C ASN A 294 -30.20 -19.04 -8.73
N PHE A 295 -30.89 -19.28 -9.82
CA PHE A 295 -31.31 -18.20 -10.73
C PHE A 295 -32.11 -17.10 -10.02
N TRP A 296 -32.86 -17.43 -8.97
CA TRP A 296 -33.70 -16.51 -8.21
C TRP A 296 -33.05 -15.98 -6.94
N LEU A 297 -31.80 -16.36 -6.68
CA LEU A 297 -31.08 -15.98 -5.49
C LEU A 297 -30.11 -14.80 -5.69
N GLU A 298 -30.08 -14.20 -6.85
CA GLU A 298 -29.24 -13.01 -7.10
C GLU A 298 -29.56 -11.90 -6.10
N MET A 299 -28.50 -11.27 -5.59
CA MET A 299 -28.65 -10.22 -4.59
C MET A 299 -29.26 -8.96 -5.21
N PRO A 300 -30.18 -8.28 -4.49
CA PRO A 300 -30.74 -7.04 -4.96
C PRO A 300 -29.66 -5.96 -5.08
N GLN A 301 -29.64 -5.30 -6.21
CA GLN A 301 -28.73 -4.17 -6.48
C GLN A 301 -29.40 -2.81 -6.23
N LYS A 302 -30.75 -2.80 -6.13
CA LYS A 302 -31.52 -1.61 -5.82
C LYS A 302 -32.38 -1.83 -4.56
N PRO A 303 -32.68 -0.77 -3.79
CA PRO A 303 -33.46 -0.88 -2.58
C PRO A 303 -34.87 -1.38 -2.87
N MET A 304 -35.35 -2.30 -2.02
CA MET A 304 -36.73 -2.77 -2.05
C MET A 304 -37.61 -1.89 -1.19
N SER A 305 -38.92 -1.81 -1.49
CA SER A 305 -39.93 -1.31 -0.55
C SER A 305 -39.96 -2.18 0.72
N ASP A 306 -40.46 -1.63 1.83
CA ASP A 306 -40.51 -2.40 3.09
C ASP A 306 -41.38 -3.66 2.96
N ASP A 307 -42.49 -3.59 2.24
CA ASP A 307 -43.36 -4.75 1.99
C ASP A 307 -42.67 -5.84 1.18
N LEU A 308 -41.98 -5.46 0.11
CA LEU A 308 -41.19 -6.44 -0.69
C LEU A 308 -40.00 -6.98 0.10
N PHE A 309 -39.33 -6.13 0.91
CA PHE A 309 -38.22 -6.57 1.75
C PHE A 309 -38.66 -7.56 2.84
N ILE A 310 -39.81 -7.36 3.46
CA ILE A 310 -40.34 -8.31 4.45
C ILE A 310 -40.46 -9.72 3.81
N ARG A 311 -41.01 -9.78 2.62
CA ARG A 311 -41.16 -11.04 1.86
C ARG A 311 -39.81 -11.61 1.45
N TYR A 312 -38.95 -10.78 0.90
CA TYR A 312 -37.59 -11.15 0.50
C TYR A 312 -36.80 -11.72 1.69
N PHE A 313 -36.74 -10.97 2.78
CA PHE A 313 -36.02 -11.39 3.97
C PHE A 313 -36.58 -12.70 4.53
N THR A 314 -37.87 -12.81 4.66
CA THR A 314 -38.49 -14.02 5.21
C THR A 314 -38.17 -15.27 4.39
N VAL A 315 -38.25 -15.19 3.07
CA VAL A 315 -37.89 -16.31 2.18
C VAL A 315 -36.41 -16.63 2.27
N ARG A 316 -35.56 -15.62 2.18
CA ARG A 316 -34.11 -15.79 2.23
C ARG A 316 -33.65 -16.32 3.59
N TYR A 317 -34.24 -15.84 4.67
CA TYR A 317 -33.94 -16.30 6.01
C TYR A 317 -34.32 -17.78 6.21
N GLN A 318 -35.45 -18.21 5.69
CA GLN A 318 -35.83 -19.63 5.72
C GLN A 318 -34.84 -20.48 4.92
N LEU A 319 -34.45 -20.06 3.73
CA LEU A 319 -33.41 -20.72 2.93
C LEU A 319 -32.06 -20.72 3.67
N TYR A 320 -31.67 -19.57 4.24
CA TYR A 320 -30.45 -19.43 5.02
C TYR A 320 -30.41 -20.40 6.21
N LYS A 321 -31.50 -20.53 6.96
CA LYS A 321 -31.57 -21.50 8.07
C LYS A 321 -31.50 -22.95 7.60
N LEU A 322 -32.06 -23.26 6.44
CA LEU A 322 -31.93 -24.61 5.84
C LEU A 322 -30.48 -24.92 5.42
N THR A 323 -29.72 -23.91 5.04
CA THR A 323 -28.32 -24.05 4.62
C THR A 323 -27.32 -23.94 5.78
N ASN A 324 -27.69 -23.24 6.86
CA ASN A 324 -26.79 -22.95 7.99
C ASN A 324 -26.61 -24.15 8.96
N TYR A 325 -27.25 -25.24 8.73
CA TYR A 325 -26.99 -26.51 9.46
C TYR A 325 -25.70 -27.18 8.99
N MET A 326 -24.98 -26.59 8.04
CA MET A 326 -23.71 -27.10 7.55
C MET A 326 -22.56 -26.36 8.22
N GLU A 327 -21.77 -27.08 8.99
CA GLU A 327 -20.48 -26.62 9.42
C GLU A 327 -19.63 -26.33 8.20
N HIS A 328 -19.32 -25.05 8.03
CA HIS A 328 -18.26 -24.39 7.31
C HIS A 328 -17.42 -25.21 6.34
N THR A 329 -17.80 -25.22 5.09
CA THR A 329 -16.84 -25.44 4.00
C THR A 329 -16.54 -24.09 3.35
N PRO A 330 -15.26 -23.74 3.11
CA PRO A 330 -14.89 -22.47 2.47
C PRO A 330 -15.55 -22.23 1.13
N GLU A 331 -15.91 -23.28 0.43
CA GLU A 331 -16.57 -23.26 -0.88
C GLU A 331 -18.02 -22.76 -0.84
N LEU A 332 -18.61 -22.66 0.34
CA LEU A 332 -19.99 -22.20 0.55
C LEU A 332 -20.10 -20.71 0.89
N GLU A 333 -18.97 -20.04 1.16
CA GLU A 333 -18.93 -18.61 1.50
C GLU A 333 -19.21 -17.69 0.30
N GLU A 334 -19.12 -18.20 -0.92
CA GLU A 334 -19.30 -17.43 -2.17
C GLU A 334 -20.73 -17.48 -2.74
N THR A 335 -21.70 -18.03 -2.05
CA THR A 335 -23.01 -18.27 -2.62
C THR A 335 -24.01 -17.13 -2.40
N ASP A 336 -24.81 -16.85 -3.42
CA ASP A 336 -25.82 -15.78 -3.46
C ASP A 336 -27.00 -15.96 -2.48
N SER A 337 -27.05 -17.07 -1.73
CA SER A 337 -28.02 -17.31 -0.66
C SER A 337 -27.73 -16.53 0.62
N TYR A 338 -26.58 -15.89 0.69
CA TYR A 338 -26.11 -15.22 1.90
C TYR A 338 -26.90 -13.95 2.19
N LEU A 339 -27.41 -13.83 3.43
CA LEU A 339 -27.99 -12.58 3.93
C LEU A 339 -26.89 -11.70 4.52
N HIS A 340 -26.86 -10.42 4.19
CA HIS A 340 -25.90 -9.48 4.71
C HIS A 340 -26.27 -8.95 6.09
N ALA A 341 -25.31 -8.44 6.83
CA ALA A 341 -25.54 -7.78 8.12
C ALA A 341 -26.57 -6.66 8.02
N THR A 342 -26.60 -5.95 6.90
CA THR A 342 -27.57 -4.90 6.58
C THR A 342 -29.00 -5.43 6.44
N ASP A 343 -29.17 -6.63 5.90
CA ASP A 343 -30.49 -7.25 5.79
C ASP A 343 -31.03 -7.61 7.20
N PHE A 344 -30.15 -8.11 8.07
CA PHE A 344 -30.50 -8.35 9.47
C PHE A 344 -30.83 -7.07 10.22
N ALA A 345 -30.07 -6.00 10.02
CA ALA A 345 -30.35 -4.70 10.61
C ALA A 345 -31.73 -4.18 10.20
N ARG A 346 -32.01 -4.22 8.89
CA ARG A 346 -33.29 -3.78 8.35
C ARG A 346 -34.45 -4.65 8.84
N ALA A 347 -34.26 -5.97 8.89
CA ALA A 347 -35.26 -6.90 9.41
C ALA A 347 -35.56 -6.66 10.88
N TRP A 348 -34.55 -6.38 11.69
CA TRP A 348 -34.75 -5.98 13.09
C TRP A 348 -35.51 -4.65 13.21
N MET A 349 -35.12 -3.63 12.44
CA MET A 349 -35.81 -2.33 12.46
C MET A 349 -37.28 -2.43 12.05
N LEU A 350 -37.62 -3.33 11.14
CA LEU A 350 -38.98 -3.62 10.71
C LEU A 350 -39.70 -4.57 11.67
N GLY A 351 -39.03 -5.04 12.72
CA GLY A 351 -39.61 -5.93 13.71
C GLY A 351 -39.83 -7.36 13.21
N ILE A 352 -39.12 -7.79 12.15
CA ILE A 352 -39.22 -9.13 11.59
C ILE A 352 -38.48 -10.14 12.48
N ILE A 353 -37.35 -9.73 13.03
CA ILE A 353 -36.50 -10.57 13.90
C ILE A 353 -36.20 -9.89 15.23
N PRO A 354 -36.00 -10.64 16.31
CA PRO A 354 -35.60 -10.10 17.61
C PRO A 354 -34.11 -9.76 17.64
N THR A 355 -33.69 -9.00 18.68
CA THR A 355 -32.28 -8.62 18.87
C THR A 355 -31.34 -9.80 19.06
N GLU A 356 -31.82 -10.82 19.76
CA GLU A 356 -31.06 -12.05 20.02
C GLU A 356 -30.68 -12.77 18.72
N GLU A 357 -31.55 -12.71 17.71
CA GLU A 357 -31.23 -13.26 16.40
C GLU A 357 -30.14 -12.47 15.69
N VAL A 358 -30.18 -11.16 15.79
CA VAL A 358 -29.10 -10.31 15.24
C VAL A 358 -27.76 -10.65 15.90
N TYR A 359 -27.75 -10.83 17.21
CA TYR A 359 -26.57 -11.21 17.95
C TYR A 359 -26.06 -12.60 17.54
N ARG A 360 -26.96 -13.59 17.45
CA ARG A 360 -26.63 -14.94 16.99
C ARG A 360 -26.01 -14.94 15.60
N GLU A 361 -26.55 -14.13 14.70
CA GLU A 361 -25.99 -13.96 13.38
C GLU A 361 -24.59 -13.34 13.37
N MET A 362 -24.36 -12.33 14.18
CA MET A 362 -23.02 -11.73 14.31
C MET A 362 -22.00 -12.77 14.79
N MET A 363 -22.37 -13.59 15.76
CA MET A 363 -21.50 -14.65 16.29
C MET A 363 -21.34 -15.81 15.30
N GLY A 364 -22.42 -16.21 14.62
CA GLY A 364 -22.43 -17.29 13.65
C GLY A 364 -21.53 -17.01 12.44
N ARG A 365 -21.39 -15.75 12.07
CA ARG A 365 -20.50 -15.31 10.99
C ARG A 365 -19.01 -15.41 11.35
N ILE A 366 -18.66 -15.62 12.61
CA ILE A 366 -17.29 -15.90 13.04
C ILE A 366 -17.00 -17.39 12.78
N SER A 367 -16.98 -17.78 11.51
CA SER A 367 -16.62 -19.14 11.11
C SER A 367 -15.12 -19.40 11.18
N SER A 368 -14.32 -18.32 11.01
CA SER A 368 -12.87 -18.33 11.22
C SER A 368 -12.45 -17.16 12.11
N PRO A 369 -11.31 -17.26 12.80
CA PRO A 369 -10.78 -16.15 13.61
C PRO A 369 -10.65 -14.83 12.84
N ALA A 370 -10.30 -14.89 11.55
CA ALA A 370 -10.13 -13.70 10.71
C ALA A 370 -11.43 -12.88 10.55
N GLN A 371 -12.61 -13.51 10.69
CA GLN A 371 -13.90 -12.82 10.55
C GLN A 371 -14.23 -11.92 11.73
N ILE A 372 -13.56 -12.08 12.87
CA ILE A 372 -13.71 -11.16 14.00
C ILE A 372 -13.27 -9.72 13.60
N LYS A 373 -12.40 -9.59 12.60
CA LYS A 373 -12.01 -8.29 12.05
C LYS A 373 -13.20 -7.51 11.50
N ALA A 374 -14.14 -8.18 10.85
CA ALA A 374 -15.34 -7.55 10.32
C ALA A 374 -16.21 -6.95 11.46
N ILE A 375 -16.32 -7.66 12.58
CA ILE A 375 -17.06 -7.20 13.76
C ILE A 375 -16.32 -6.01 14.40
N THR A 376 -15.03 -6.14 14.64
CA THR A 376 -14.23 -5.06 15.27
C THR A 376 -14.08 -3.84 14.37
N THR A 377 -14.15 -4.04 13.05
CA THR A 377 -14.14 -2.94 12.08
C THR A 377 -15.35 -2.00 12.27
N VAL A 378 -16.49 -2.53 12.69
CA VAL A 378 -17.67 -1.73 13.03
C VAL A 378 -17.38 -0.74 14.18
N LEU A 379 -16.38 -1.02 15.02
CA LEU A 379 -15.97 -0.18 16.14
C LEU A 379 -14.94 0.90 15.75
N ASN A 380 -14.38 0.82 14.53
CA ASN A 380 -13.37 1.76 14.06
C ASN A 380 -13.96 2.86 13.21
N ASP A 381 -13.95 4.09 13.71
CA ASP A 381 -14.47 5.28 13.01
C ASP A 381 -13.70 5.64 11.73
N ASN A 382 -12.49 5.08 11.55
CA ASN A 382 -11.60 5.42 10.42
C ASN A 382 -11.68 4.43 9.25
N VAL A 383 -12.46 3.37 9.36
CA VAL A 383 -12.54 2.35 8.32
C VAL A 383 -13.53 2.73 7.23
N ARG A 384 -13.00 2.84 6.02
CA ARG A 384 -13.81 3.01 4.80
C ARG A 384 -14.09 1.64 4.19
N PHE A 385 -15.34 1.25 4.17
CA PHE A 385 -15.78 0.03 3.49
C PHE A 385 -15.97 0.28 1.99
N ASN A 386 -14.99 -0.07 1.19
CA ASN A 386 -15.03 0.23 -0.25
C ASN A 386 -15.86 -0.74 -1.09
N LYS A 387 -15.99 -2.00 -0.69
CA LYS A 387 -16.69 -3.03 -1.50
C LYS A 387 -18.20 -3.12 -1.27
N GLU A 388 -18.70 -2.77 -0.10
CA GLU A 388 -20.15 -2.79 0.17
C GLU A 388 -20.86 -1.49 -0.26
N LYS A 389 -20.10 -0.46 -0.57
CA LYS A 389 -20.58 0.85 -1.05
C LYS A 389 -21.52 0.76 -2.24
N GLU A 390 -21.16 -0.06 -3.22
CA GLU A 390 -21.90 -0.15 -4.48
C GLU A 390 -23.19 -0.96 -4.35
N ARG A 391 -23.23 -1.91 -3.42
CA ARG A 391 -24.37 -2.82 -3.22
C ARG A 391 -25.55 -2.18 -2.48
N TYR A 392 -25.29 -1.17 -1.67
CA TYR A 392 -26.29 -0.57 -0.76
C TYR A 392 -26.44 0.94 -0.90
N ALA A 393 -25.94 1.51 -2.02
CA ALA A 393 -25.93 2.95 -2.28
C ALA A 393 -27.29 3.64 -2.09
N ASP A 394 -28.37 2.89 -2.18
CA ASP A 394 -29.74 3.40 -2.12
C ASP A 394 -30.47 3.10 -0.79
N ILE A 395 -29.85 2.38 0.14
CA ILE A 395 -30.47 2.16 1.46
C ILE A 395 -30.12 3.34 2.36
N LYS A 396 -31.09 4.17 2.58
CA LYS A 396 -30.98 5.34 3.43
C LYS A 396 -31.54 5.01 4.81
N ASN A 397 -30.79 5.35 5.89
CA ASN A 397 -31.20 5.31 7.32
C ASN A 397 -31.38 3.93 7.97
N VAL A 398 -30.34 3.12 7.99
CA VAL A 398 -30.28 1.98 8.91
C VAL A 398 -29.61 2.45 10.21
N ASP A 399 -30.26 2.23 11.35
CA ASP A 399 -29.66 2.48 12.66
C ASP A 399 -28.73 1.34 13.05
N PHE A 400 -27.41 1.60 12.99
CA PHE A 400 -26.37 0.63 13.35
C PHE A 400 -25.93 0.70 14.81
N SER A 401 -26.57 1.54 15.65
CA SER A 401 -26.21 1.65 17.06
C SER A 401 -26.29 0.31 17.77
N LEU A 402 -27.30 -0.51 17.45
CA LEU A 402 -27.44 -1.85 17.99
C LEU A 402 -26.24 -2.72 17.64
N PHE A 403 -25.83 -2.75 16.36
CA PHE A 403 -24.70 -3.56 15.92
C PHE A 403 -23.41 -3.19 16.63
N ARG A 404 -23.15 -1.92 16.85
CA ARG A 404 -22.00 -1.47 17.63
C ARG A 404 -22.06 -1.91 19.08
N SER A 405 -23.21 -1.72 19.70
CA SER A 405 -23.39 -2.17 21.08
C SER A 405 -23.15 -3.67 21.21
N LEU A 406 -23.67 -4.47 20.28
CA LEU A 406 -23.44 -5.92 20.25
C LEU A 406 -21.98 -6.28 19.94
N ALA A 407 -21.36 -5.61 18.98
CA ALA A 407 -19.94 -5.80 18.65
C ALA A 407 -19.04 -5.49 19.85
N GLN A 408 -19.31 -4.38 20.58
CA GLN A 408 -18.57 -4.05 21.80
C GLN A 408 -18.72 -5.14 22.86
N LYS A 409 -19.90 -5.67 23.05
CA LYS A 409 -20.14 -6.77 24.00
C LYS A 409 -19.40 -8.05 23.64
N ILE A 410 -19.33 -8.39 22.36
CA ILE A 410 -18.53 -9.52 21.89
C ILE A 410 -17.07 -9.31 22.25
N VAL A 411 -16.53 -8.12 21.95
CA VAL A 411 -15.14 -7.77 22.24
C VAL A 411 -14.87 -7.79 23.75
N ASP A 412 -15.75 -7.17 24.54
CA ASP A 412 -15.61 -7.15 26.01
C ASP A 412 -15.62 -8.57 26.57
N ARG A 413 -16.46 -9.46 26.06
CA ARG A 413 -16.53 -10.86 26.50
C ARG A 413 -15.29 -11.66 26.12
N ILE A 414 -14.79 -11.48 24.90
CA ILE A 414 -13.53 -12.09 24.46
C ILE A 414 -12.38 -11.64 25.38
N LEU A 415 -12.28 -10.34 25.64
CA LEU A 415 -11.26 -9.76 26.50
C LEU A 415 -11.37 -10.28 27.96
N GLU A 416 -12.59 -10.34 28.50
CA GLU A 416 -12.82 -10.82 29.87
C GLU A 416 -12.32 -12.26 30.03
N ILE A 417 -12.58 -13.15 29.06
CA ILE A 417 -12.14 -14.53 29.11
C ILE A 417 -10.62 -14.62 28.89
N GLU A 418 -10.09 -13.92 27.88
CA GLU A 418 -8.68 -14.05 27.51
C GLU A 418 -7.73 -13.41 28.50
N LEU A 419 -8.08 -12.25 29.11
CA LEU A 419 -7.23 -11.59 30.08
C LEU A 419 -7.13 -12.33 31.42
N LYS A 420 -8.09 -13.23 31.71
CA LYS A 420 -8.06 -14.11 32.91
C LYS A 420 -7.38 -15.44 32.66
N ARG A 421 -6.91 -15.71 31.42
CA ARG A 421 -6.27 -17.01 31.10
C ARG A 421 -4.99 -17.25 31.88
N GLY A 422 -4.71 -18.54 32.14
CA GLY A 422 -3.40 -19.03 32.53
C GLY A 422 -2.47 -19.20 31.33
N ASP A 423 -1.61 -20.19 31.36
CA ASP A 423 -0.66 -20.46 30.26
C ASP A 423 -1.32 -21.19 29.08
N SER A 424 -2.42 -21.91 29.35
CA SER A 424 -3.16 -22.64 28.32
C SER A 424 -4.06 -21.72 27.50
N GLU A 425 -4.34 -22.12 26.25
CA GLU A 425 -5.31 -21.43 25.39
C GLU A 425 -6.71 -21.52 25.97
N THR A 426 -7.50 -20.45 25.74
CA THR A 426 -8.91 -20.41 26.03
C THR A 426 -9.72 -20.67 24.75
N GLN A 427 -11.02 -20.83 24.89
CA GLN A 427 -11.91 -20.99 23.73
C GLN A 427 -11.99 -19.75 22.83
N VAL A 428 -11.55 -18.58 23.31
CA VAL A 428 -11.56 -17.33 22.56
C VAL A 428 -10.16 -16.86 22.14
N THR A 429 -9.12 -17.61 22.43
CA THR A 429 -7.73 -17.20 22.15
C THR A 429 -7.53 -16.86 20.68
N SER A 430 -7.99 -17.70 19.76
CA SER A 430 -7.88 -17.47 18.32
C SER A 430 -8.68 -16.23 17.85
N LEU A 431 -9.78 -15.92 18.50
CA LEU A 431 -10.54 -14.70 18.23
C LEU A 431 -9.84 -13.46 18.77
N ALA A 432 -9.26 -13.56 19.97
CA ALA A 432 -8.52 -12.48 20.60
C ALA A 432 -7.29 -12.04 19.78
N GLU A 433 -6.60 -12.98 19.14
CA GLU A 433 -5.47 -12.69 18.23
C GLU A 433 -5.85 -11.81 17.05
N GLU A 434 -7.06 -11.93 16.57
CA GLU A 434 -7.56 -11.22 15.39
C GLU A 434 -8.26 -9.91 15.71
N LEU A 435 -8.44 -9.55 17.01
CA LEU A 435 -8.98 -8.26 17.40
C LEU A 435 -8.06 -7.12 16.91
N SER A 436 -8.61 -6.24 16.08
CA SER A 436 -7.83 -5.16 15.45
C SER A 436 -8.02 -3.81 16.12
N TYR A 437 -9.17 -3.60 16.79
CA TYR A 437 -9.53 -2.34 17.43
C TYR A 437 -10.22 -2.60 18.77
N ILE A 438 -9.51 -2.33 19.84
CA ILE A 438 -10.04 -2.31 21.21
C ILE A 438 -9.66 -0.98 21.84
N TYR A 439 -10.36 -0.56 22.85
CA TYR A 439 -10.28 0.81 23.35
C TYR A 439 -10.26 0.89 24.86
N GLY A 440 -9.67 1.97 25.35
CA GLY A 440 -9.80 2.42 26.72
C GLY A 440 -8.54 2.25 27.57
N ALA A 441 -8.32 3.21 28.48
CA ALA A 441 -7.20 3.20 29.40
C ALA A 441 -7.29 2.06 30.43
N ASP A 442 -8.48 1.67 30.80
CA ASP A 442 -8.74 0.52 31.69
C ASP A 442 -8.36 -0.79 31.00
N THR A 443 -8.79 -1.00 29.73
CA THR A 443 -8.40 -2.16 28.92
C THR A 443 -6.89 -2.22 28.75
N PHE A 444 -6.23 -1.09 28.45
CA PHE A 444 -4.78 -1.01 28.34
C PHE A 444 -4.08 -1.46 29.63
N ILE A 445 -4.54 -1.01 30.76
CA ILE A 445 -3.97 -1.38 32.06
C ILE A 445 -4.25 -2.85 32.40
N HIS A 446 -5.45 -3.38 32.13
CA HIS A 446 -5.77 -4.80 32.33
C HIS A 446 -4.90 -5.73 31.49
N ILE A 447 -4.61 -5.33 30.24
CA ILE A 447 -3.67 -6.07 29.41
C ILE A 447 -2.28 -6.09 30.05
N LEU A 448 -1.79 -4.96 30.57
CA LEU A 448 -0.49 -4.90 31.25
C LEU A 448 -0.45 -5.71 32.55
N GLN A 449 -1.57 -5.77 33.30
CA GLN A 449 -1.69 -6.65 34.47
C GLN A 449 -1.62 -8.13 34.09
N ALA A 450 -2.30 -8.53 33.00
CA ALA A 450 -2.26 -9.89 32.48
C ALA A 450 -0.86 -10.31 32.01
N PHE A 451 -0.06 -9.37 31.49
CA PHE A 451 1.36 -9.60 31.18
C PHE A 451 2.22 -9.82 32.42
N GLY A 452 1.92 -9.15 33.53
CA GLY A 452 2.80 -9.11 34.68
C GLY A 452 4.21 -8.64 34.31
N LYS A 453 5.21 -9.52 34.51
CA LYS A 453 6.61 -9.24 34.20
C LYS A 453 7.06 -9.71 32.83
N ASP A 454 6.20 -10.34 32.08
CA ASP A 454 6.51 -10.87 30.76
C ASP A 454 6.86 -9.77 29.74
N THR A 455 7.73 -10.12 28.80
CA THR A 455 8.14 -9.20 27.73
C THR A 455 7.16 -9.23 26.56
N PHE A 456 6.97 -8.09 25.90
CA PHE A 456 6.15 -7.99 24.68
C PHE A 456 6.84 -8.68 23.51
N ILE A 457 6.07 -9.23 22.57
CA ILE A 457 6.53 -9.92 21.37
C ILE A 457 5.93 -9.22 20.16
N ARG A 458 6.77 -8.89 19.18
CA ARG A 458 6.36 -8.32 17.88
C ARG A 458 6.59 -9.30 16.72
N ASP A 459 6.52 -10.57 16.98
CA ASP A 459 6.80 -11.55 15.93
C ASP A 459 5.53 -11.91 15.16
N SER A 460 5.53 -11.68 13.85
CA SER A 460 4.42 -12.01 12.94
C SER A 460 4.36 -13.51 12.57
N TYR A 461 5.29 -14.32 13.06
CA TYR A 461 5.43 -15.74 12.76
C TYR A 461 5.33 -16.63 14.01
N ASN A 462 4.51 -16.25 15.00
CA ASN A 462 4.26 -17.17 16.12
C ASN A 462 3.40 -18.34 15.65
N TRP A 463 4.04 -19.48 15.50
CA TRP A 463 3.40 -20.77 15.35
C TRP A 463 2.84 -21.20 16.73
N GLY A 464 1.66 -20.70 17.07
CA GLY A 464 0.94 -21.05 18.28
C GLY A 464 0.49 -19.82 19.08
N SER A 465 -0.73 -19.89 19.59
CA SER A 465 -1.38 -18.81 20.36
C SER A 465 -0.84 -18.73 21.80
N THR A 466 0.42 -18.40 21.93
CA THR A 466 1.03 -18.21 23.26
C THR A 466 0.40 -17.03 23.98
N LYS A 467 0.24 -17.12 25.30
CA LYS A 467 -0.26 -16.03 26.15
C LYS A 467 0.41 -14.69 25.82
N ARG A 468 1.74 -14.69 25.73
CA ARG A 468 2.51 -13.47 25.40
C ARG A 468 2.23 -12.95 24.00
N GLY A 469 2.05 -13.84 23.02
CA GLY A 469 1.72 -13.46 21.63
C GLY A 469 0.38 -12.77 21.58
N VAL A 470 -0.66 -13.39 22.10
CA VAL A 470 -2.03 -12.85 22.14
C VAL A 470 -2.09 -11.51 22.89
N LEU A 471 -1.53 -11.46 24.09
CA LEU A 471 -1.50 -10.19 24.86
C LEU A 471 -0.73 -9.09 24.13
N SER A 472 0.31 -9.43 23.35
CA SER A 472 1.03 -8.45 22.52
C SER A 472 0.17 -7.96 21.36
N SER A 473 -0.60 -8.84 20.73
CA SER A 473 -1.57 -8.47 19.69
C SER A 473 -2.64 -7.53 20.25
N LEU A 474 -3.22 -7.88 21.38
CA LEU A 474 -4.19 -7.04 22.08
C LEU A 474 -3.63 -5.67 22.49
N LEU A 475 -2.40 -5.63 23.01
CA LEU A 475 -1.74 -4.38 23.37
C LEU A 475 -1.54 -3.46 22.15
N HIS A 476 -1.15 -4.06 21.03
CA HIS A 476 -0.99 -3.33 19.77
C HIS A 476 -2.31 -2.79 19.23
N ALA A 477 -3.39 -3.58 19.35
CA ALA A 477 -4.73 -3.24 18.91
C ALA A 477 -5.46 -2.25 19.85
N CYS A 478 -4.91 -2.01 21.06
CA CYS A 478 -5.53 -1.15 22.06
C CYS A 478 -5.25 0.33 21.81
N HIS A 479 -6.32 1.12 21.63
CA HIS A 479 -6.27 2.55 21.37
C HIS A 479 -6.86 3.37 22.53
N PRO A 480 -6.32 4.56 22.82
CA PRO A 480 -6.96 5.45 23.78
C PRO A 480 -8.29 5.95 23.25
N LEU A 481 -9.27 6.06 24.15
CA LEU A 481 -10.53 6.74 23.89
C LEU A 481 -10.34 8.26 23.90
N PRO A 482 -11.15 9.03 23.15
CA PRO A 482 -11.15 10.50 23.25
C PRO A 482 -11.45 11.02 24.67
N THR A 483 -12.11 10.19 25.47
CA THR A 483 -12.45 10.49 26.87
C THR A 483 -11.36 10.12 27.88
N ASP A 484 -10.33 9.37 27.44
CA ASP A 484 -9.22 9.00 28.31
C ASP A 484 -8.36 10.21 28.64
N THR A 485 -8.15 10.43 29.90
CA THR A 485 -7.31 11.52 30.42
C THR A 485 -6.03 10.99 31.06
N SER A 486 -5.04 11.86 31.14
CA SER A 486 -3.77 11.55 31.79
C SER A 486 -3.95 11.21 33.29
N GLU A 487 -4.92 11.88 33.94
CA GLU A 487 -5.23 11.65 35.33
C GLU A 487 -5.86 10.28 35.53
N ASN A 488 -6.79 9.88 34.61
CA ASN A 488 -7.40 8.57 34.65
C ASN A 488 -6.36 7.46 34.41
N LEU A 489 -5.53 7.57 33.38
CA LEU A 489 -4.47 6.60 33.11
C LEU A 489 -3.50 6.46 34.31
N LYS A 490 -3.11 7.59 34.91
CA LYS A 490 -2.23 7.59 36.11
C LYS A 490 -2.90 6.90 37.29
N LYS A 491 -4.18 7.15 37.55
CA LYS A 491 -4.95 6.54 38.63
C LYS A 491 -5.04 5.02 38.43
N LEU A 492 -5.41 4.57 37.21
CA LEU A 492 -5.53 3.15 36.86
C LEU A 492 -4.17 2.43 37.00
N ALA A 493 -3.10 3.02 36.48
CA ALA A 493 -1.74 2.46 36.58
C ALA A 493 -1.32 2.30 38.03
N LYS A 494 -1.59 3.30 38.88
CA LYS A 494 -1.27 3.23 40.32
C LYS A 494 -2.08 2.16 41.04
N GLN A 495 -3.38 2.01 40.71
CA GLN A 495 -4.22 0.97 41.30
C GLN A 495 -3.79 -0.43 40.90
N ALA A 496 -3.29 -0.57 39.66
CA ALA A 496 -2.79 -1.81 39.10
C ALA A 496 -1.32 -2.11 39.42
N GLU A 497 -0.65 -1.24 40.21
CA GLU A 497 0.78 -1.33 40.55
C GLU A 497 1.71 -1.39 39.32
N ILE A 498 1.30 -0.74 38.20
CA ILE A 498 2.13 -0.63 37.00
C ILE A 498 3.12 0.52 37.15
N SER A 499 4.41 0.24 36.97
CA SER A 499 5.46 1.25 37.07
C SER A 499 5.49 2.21 35.87
N ASP A 500 6.06 3.41 36.06
CA ASP A 500 6.29 4.39 34.99
C ASP A 500 7.12 3.78 33.85
N GLU A 501 8.14 2.99 34.16
CA GLU A 501 9.01 2.32 33.19
C GLU A 501 8.19 1.32 32.35
N ARG A 502 7.27 0.58 33.00
CA ARG A 502 6.39 -0.38 32.28
C ARG A 502 5.41 0.31 31.36
N LEU A 503 4.87 1.47 31.76
CA LEU A 503 4.04 2.30 30.89
C LEU A 503 4.83 2.81 29.68
N VAL A 504 6.09 3.21 29.85
CA VAL A 504 6.96 3.62 28.75
C VAL A 504 7.24 2.45 27.81
N GLU A 505 7.55 1.25 28.33
CA GLU A 505 7.75 0.05 27.52
C GLU A 505 6.51 -0.25 26.66
N ALA A 506 5.31 -0.20 27.27
CA ALA A 506 4.06 -0.43 26.59
C ALA A 506 3.76 0.65 25.53
N ALA A 507 4.03 1.91 25.81
CA ALA A 507 3.87 3.02 24.89
C ALA A 507 4.86 2.93 23.70
N MET A 508 6.08 2.46 23.94
CA MET A 508 7.05 2.19 22.85
C MET A 508 6.59 1.03 21.96
N PHE A 509 5.92 0.06 22.51
CA PHE A 509 5.30 -1.04 21.75
C PHE A 509 4.05 -0.60 20.99
N ALA A 510 3.16 0.19 21.63
CA ALA A 510 1.90 0.71 21.13
C ALA A 510 1.93 2.25 21.08
N PRO A 511 2.48 2.85 20.02
CA PRO A 511 2.83 4.27 19.98
C PRO A 511 1.65 5.22 20.09
N GLN A 512 0.42 4.77 19.87
CA GLN A 512 -0.80 5.52 20.10
C GLN A 512 -0.98 5.96 21.57
N TRP A 513 -0.25 5.35 22.50
CA TRP A 513 -0.29 5.67 23.94
C TRP A 513 0.82 6.62 24.39
N ILE A 514 1.80 6.98 23.53
CA ILE A 514 2.98 7.77 23.94
C ILE A 514 2.59 9.13 24.51
N GLU A 515 1.77 9.91 23.82
CA GLU A 515 1.41 11.27 24.25
C GLU A 515 0.60 11.28 25.55
N LEU A 516 -0.29 10.32 25.73
CA LEU A 516 -1.08 10.17 26.96
C LEU A 516 -0.20 9.72 28.11
N THR A 517 0.72 8.80 27.87
CA THR A 517 1.70 8.33 28.86
C THR A 517 2.63 9.46 29.31
N GLU A 518 3.16 10.27 28.39
CA GLU A 518 4.00 11.44 28.73
C GLU A 518 3.31 12.34 29.77
N LYS A 519 2.03 12.65 29.52
CA LYS A 519 1.24 13.51 30.40
C LYS A 519 0.93 12.83 31.73
N ALA A 520 0.61 11.54 31.72
CA ALA A 520 0.25 10.77 32.91
C ALA A 520 1.41 10.64 33.91
N ILE A 521 2.62 10.33 33.42
CA ILE A 521 3.82 10.16 34.27
C ILE A 521 4.62 11.45 34.45
N GLY A 522 4.30 12.51 33.69
CA GLY A 522 4.97 13.80 33.79
C GLY A 522 6.42 13.80 33.26
N TRP A 523 6.74 12.92 32.30
CA TRP A 523 8.10 12.86 31.71
C TRP A 523 8.18 13.75 30.48
N LYS A 524 8.30 15.04 30.66
CA LYS A 524 8.44 16.00 29.56
C LYS A 524 9.52 15.56 28.56
N GLY A 525 9.18 15.50 27.29
CA GLY A 525 10.07 15.11 26.20
C GLY A 525 10.06 13.59 25.90
N LEU A 526 9.20 12.81 26.57
CA LEU A 526 9.04 11.39 26.26
C LEU A 526 8.61 11.17 24.82
N THR A 527 7.64 11.93 24.33
CA THR A 527 7.12 11.82 22.95
C THR A 527 8.23 12.07 21.93
N SER A 528 9.01 13.13 22.10
CA SER A 528 10.13 13.45 21.22
C SER A 528 11.19 12.34 21.22
N ALA A 529 11.57 11.83 22.39
CA ALA A 529 12.56 10.76 22.52
C ALA A 529 12.05 9.42 21.96
N ALA A 530 10.78 9.09 22.17
CA ALA A 530 10.16 7.87 21.65
C ALA A 530 10.11 7.89 20.13
N TYR A 531 9.61 8.99 19.53
CA TYR A 531 9.51 9.12 18.08
C TYR A 531 10.87 9.23 17.39
N TYR A 532 11.92 9.67 18.09
CA TYR A 532 13.29 9.53 17.59
C TYR A 532 13.62 8.06 17.29
N PHE A 533 13.33 7.13 18.22
CA PHE A 533 13.56 5.71 17.99
C PHE A 533 12.67 5.14 16.90
N HIS A 534 11.40 5.50 16.86
CA HIS A 534 10.48 5.06 15.80
C HIS A 534 10.91 5.53 14.40
N ALA A 535 11.44 6.75 14.27
CA ALA A 535 11.86 7.30 12.98
C ALA A 535 13.10 6.60 12.40
N HIS A 536 13.97 6.02 13.23
CA HIS A 536 15.22 5.39 12.79
C HIS A 536 15.12 3.86 12.70
N THR A 537 13.92 3.29 12.79
CA THR A 537 13.68 1.88 12.50
C THR A 537 13.39 1.65 11.03
N ASN A 538 13.57 0.43 10.55
CA ASN A 538 13.31 0.07 9.15
C ASN A 538 11.86 -0.40 8.93
N GLU A 539 10.91 0.17 9.64
CA GLU A 539 9.49 -0.13 9.50
C GLU A 539 8.76 0.99 8.76
N THR A 540 7.69 0.65 8.04
CA THR A 540 6.83 1.64 7.39
C THR A 540 6.13 2.49 8.43
N CYS A 541 6.12 3.79 8.22
CA CYS A 541 5.39 4.73 9.07
C CYS A 541 4.05 5.06 8.41
N ASP A 542 2.97 4.99 9.20
CA ASP A 542 1.68 5.53 8.80
C ASP A 542 1.71 7.07 8.77
N ASP A 543 0.70 7.67 8.16
CA ASP A 543 0.65 9.13 7.99
C ASP A 543 0.57 9.88 9.34
N LYS A 544 -0.02 9.28 10.36
CA LYS A 544 -0.08 9.87 11.70
C LYS A 544 1.31 9.93 12.34
N LYS A 545 2.09 8.87 12.25
CA LYS A 545 3.48 8.85 12.73
C LYS A 545 4.35 9.84 11.96
N LYS A 546 4.20 9.89 10.61
CA LYS A 546 4.90 10.87 9.78
C LYS A 546 4.58 12.30 10.21
N ALA A 547 3.31 12.63 10.47
CA ALA A 547 2.90 13.95 10.92
C ALA A 547 3.49 14.31 12.30
N ILE A 548 3.58 13.36 13.22
CA ILE A 548 4.20 13.60 14.53
C ILE A 548 5.71 13.82 14.40
N ILE A 549 6.40 12.98 13.63
CA ILE A 549 7.85 13.11 13.40
C ILE A 549 8.18 14.46 12.73
N ALA A 550 7.36 14.90 11.79
CA ALA A 550 7.53 16.20 11.11
C ALA A 550 7.45 17.41 12.05
N ARG A 551 6.92 17.27 13.28
CA ARG A 551 6.95 18.34 14.29
C ARG A 551 8.35 18.58 14.86
N TYR A 552 9.21 17.58 14.78
CA TYR A 552 10.54 17.57 15.44
C TYR A 552 11.70 17.76 14.47
N THR A 553 11.53 17.38 13.19
CA THR A 553 12.61 17.46 12.21
C THR A 553 12.06 17.81 10.82
N PRO A 554 12.79 18.60 10.04
CA PRO A 554 12.47 18.84 8.62
C PRO A 554 12.92 17.69 7.71
N ILE A 555 13.65 16.69 8.23
CA ILE A 555 14.12 15.55 7.45
C ILE A 555 12.95 14.61 7.20
N ASP A 556 12.82 14.17 5.97
CA ASP A 556 11.78 13.22 5.60
C ASP A 556 11.96 11.88 6.33
N VAL A 557 10.84 11.25 6.69
CA VAL A 557 10.85 9.99 7.44
C VAL A 557 11.55 8.86 6.68
N GLU A 558 11.45 8.83 5.35
CA GLU A 558 12.13 7.83 4.55
C GLU A 558 13.65 8.02 4.58
N ASP A 559 14.11 9.28 4.56
CA ASP A 559 15.54 9.58 4.71
C ASP A 559 16.06 9.17 6.10
N LEU A 560 15.26 9.40 7.16
CA LEU A 560 15.59 8.94 8.53
C LEU A 560 15.66 7.40 8.60
N ARG A 561 14.73 6.70 7.98
CA ARG A 561 14.76 5.23 7.86
C ARG A 561 16.01 4.72 7.14
N GLU A 562 16.51 5.44 6.17
CA GLU A 562 17.75 5.11 5.45
C GLU A 562 19.02 5.40 6.26
N GLY A 563 18.92 6.23 7.30
CA GLY A 563 20.03 6.54 8.21
C GLY A 563 20.42 8.01 8.26
N ALA A 564 19.67 8.91 7.61
CA ALA A 564 19.82 10.33 7.85
C ALA A 564 19.53 10.65 9.31
N PHE A 565 20.18 11.66 9.87
CA PHE A 565 20.10 11.94 11.30
C PHE A 565 20.03 13.44 11.56
N ASP A 566 19.06 13.83 12.39
CA ASP A 566 18.94 15.19 12.89
C ASP A 566 19.59 15.30 14.29
N ILE A 567 20.78 15.86 14.33
CA ILE A 567 21.56 16.00 15.57
C ILE A 567 20.88 16.97 16.55
N ASP A 568 20.26 18.02 16.06
CA ASP A 568 19.64 19.03 16.89
C ASP A 568 18.37 18.50 17.54
N TRP A 569 17.53 17.77 16.79
CA TRP A 569 16.40 17.06 17.38
C TRP A 569 16.84 16.08 18.46
N PHE A 570 17.82 15.23 18.16
CA PHE A 570 18.32 14.26 19.14
C PHE A 570 18.82 14.92 20.42
N ARG A 571 19.65 15.97 20.30
CA ARG A 571 20.21 16.69 21.45
C ARG A 571 19.14 17.36 22.29
N ASP A 572 18.14 17.97 21.64
CA ASP A 572 17.00 18.57 22.36
C ASP A 572 16.16 17.53 23.07
N ALA A 573 15.82 16.42 22.41
CA ALA A 573 15.10 15.30 23.02
C ALA A 573 15.84 14.72 24.22
N PHE A 574 17.14 14.44 24.08
CA PHE A 574 17.96 13.90 25.14
C PHE A 574 18.07 14.86 26.33
N LYS A 575 18.29 16.16 26.08
CA LYS A 575 18.36 17.19 27.10
C LYS A 575 17.03 17.37 27.84
N THR A 576 15.92 17.35 27.12
CA THR A 576 14.59 17.62 27.68
C THR A 576 14.12 16.48 28.60
N ILE A 577 14.28 15.22 28.15
CA ILE A 577 13.87 14.06 28.95
C ILE A 577 14.86 13.75 30.08
N GLY A 578 16.14 14.05 29.91
CA GLY A 578 17.22 13.78 30.82
C GLY A 578 17.76 12.35 30.75
N LYS A 579 19.06 12.19 31.09
CA LYS A 579 19.82 10.94 30.90
C LYS A 579 19.14 9.69 31.44
N ARG A 580 18.67 9.71 32.72
CA ARG A 580 18.09 8.54 33.38
C ARG A 580 16.80 8.06 32.68
N ARG A 581 15.91 8.98 32.32
CA ARG A 581 14.65 8.67 31.64
C ARG A 581 14.89 8.26 30.19
N PHE A 582 15.87 8.89 29.53
CA PHE A 582 16.29 8.49 28.19
C PHE A 582 16.77 7.04 28.15
N GLU A 583 17.48 6.58 29.18
CA GLU A 583 17.95 5.19 29.27
C GLU A 583 16.78 4.19 29.31
N VAL A 584 15.67 4.54 29.96
CA VAL A 584 14.45 3.71 29.96
C VAL A 584 13.89 3.62 28.53
N VAL A 585 13.73 4.75 27.82
CA VAL A 585 13.27 4.78 26.43
C VAL A 585 14.22 4.00 25.51
N TYR A 586 15.53 4.18 25.69
CA TYR A 586 16.57 3.44 24.95
C TYR A 586 16.44 1.93 25.15
N ASN A 587 16.20 1.48 26.37
CA ASN A 587 16.01 0.05 26.65
C ASN A 587 14.68 -0.48 26.09
N ALA A 588 13.63 0.33 26.14
CA ALA A 588 12.32 0.01 25.57
C ALA A 588 12.29 0.00 24.03
N ALA A 589 13.28 0.60 23.37
CA ALA A 589 13.36 0.62 21.90
C ALA A 589 13.40 -0.79 21.26
N LYS A 590 13.74 -1.82 22.01
CA LYS A 590 13.65 -3.24 21.56
C LYS A 590 12.21 -3.66 21.21
N TYR A 591 11.21 -2.96 21.69
CA TYR A 591 9.81 -3.27 21.48
C TYR A 591 9.19 -2.56 20.25
N ILE A 592 9.96 -1.72 19.56
CA ILE A 592 9.42 -0.96 18.39
C ILE A 592 9.29 -1.86 17.16
N SER A 593 10.23 -2.77 16.93
CA SER A 593 10.33 -3.56 15.71
C SER A 593 10.46 -5.05 15.96
N CYS A 594 9.95 -5.88 15.05
CA CYS A 594 10.07 -7.34 15.11
C CYS A 594 11.51 -7.85 14.85
N SER A 595 12.35 -7.02 14.25
CA SER A 595 13.75 -7.34 13.94
C SER A 595 14.73 -6.51 14.77
N ASN A 596 16.01 -6.76 14.61
CA ASN A 596 17.08 -5.94 15.21
C ASN A 596 17.21 -4.52 14.61
N SER A 597 16.19 -4.01 13.90
CA SER A 597 16.23 -2.69 13.26
C SER A 597 16.37 -1.53 14.28
N HIS A 598 15.88 -1.71 15.51
CA HIS A 598 16.07 -0.76 16.61
C HIS A 598 17.56 -0.58 16.99
N THR A 599 18.44 -1.51 16.63
CA THR A 599 19.87 -1.40 16.95
C THR A 599 20.55 -0.25 16.23
N ARG A 600 20.06 0.14 15.05
CA ARG A 600 20.54 1.33 14.33
C ARG A 600 20.29 2.59 15.15
N ALA A 601 19.06 2.82 15.60
CA ALA A 601 18.72 3.97 16.42
C ALA A 601 19.57 4.06 17.71
N ARG A 602 19.83 2.91 18.34
CA ARG A 602 20.71 2.84 19.50
C ARG A 602 22.15 3.19 19.18
N LYS A 603 22.72 2.62 18.09
CA LYS A 603 24.09 2.96 17.65
C LYS A 603 24.24 4.44 17.36
N PHE A 604 23.22 5.07 16.77
CA PHE A 604 23.22 6.50 16.48
C PHE A 604 23.16 7.33 17.78
N ALA A 605 22.32 6.94 18.72
CA ALA A 605 22.25 7.56 20.05
C ALA A 605 23.59 7.44 20.80
N ASP A 606 24.18 6.24 20.85
CA ASP A 606 25.47 6.00 21.50
C ASP A 606 26.60 6.82 20.86
N ALA A 607 26.62 6.86 19.55
CA ALA A 607 27.60 7.65 18.79
C ALA A 607 27.46 9.15 19.10
N THR A 608 26.25 9.69 19.03
CA THR A 608 25.99 11.13 19.22
C THR A 608 26.24 11.59 20.65
N ASN A 609 25.95 10.73 21.63
CA ASN A 609 26.24 10.99 23.05
C ASN A 609 27.70 10.79 23.43
N GLY A 610 28.55 10.32 22.50
CA GLY A 610 29.95 10.04 22.78
C GLY A 610 30.18 8.82 23.71
N ALA A 611 29.21 7.91 23.80
CA ALA A 611 29.31 6.67 24.55
C ALA A 611 30.31 5.69 23.90
N VAL A 612 30.61 5.88 22.61
CA VAL A 612 31.57 5.07 21.84
C VAL A 612 32.71 5.93 21.32
N LYS A 613 33.92 5.33 21.25
CA LYS A 613 35.10 6.02 20.70
C LYS A 613 35.23 5.82 19.19
N ALA A 614 35.57 6.86 18.47
CA ALA A 614 35.77 6.80 17.01
C ALA A 614 36.78 5.72 16.57
N ALA A 615 37.85 5.51 17.35
CA ALA A 615 38.85 4.49 17.05
C ALA A 615 38.27 3.06 17.14
N ASP A 616 37.44 2.78 18.13
CA ASP A 616 36.83 1.46 18.34
C ASP A 616 35.79 1.18 17.24
N VAL A 617 34.94 2.16 16.94
CA VAL A 617 33.94 2.06 15.84
C VAL A 617 34.65 1.85 14.50
N LYS A 618 35.72 2.60 14.23
CA LYS A 618 36.52 2.40 12.98
C LYS A 618 37.09 1.00 12.88
N LYS A 619 37.63 0.45 13.99
CA LYS A 619 38.15 -0.91 14.03
C LYS A 619 37.05 -1.94 13.71
N GLU A 620 35.87 -1.74 14.24
CA GLU A 620 34.72 -2.62 14.01
C GLU A 620 34.19 -2.52 12.57
N ILE A 621 34.16 -1.31 11.99
CA ILE A 621 33.82 -1.12 10.58
C ILE A 621 34.81 -1.87 9.69
N VAL A 622 36.10 -1.77 9.96
CA VAL A 622 37.15 -2.49 9.18
C VAL A 622 36.93 -4.02 9.27
N ALA A 623 36.59 -4.53 10.45
CA ALA A 623 36.44 -5.98 10.69
C ALA A 623 35.13 -6.53 10.04
N LYS A 624 34.00 -5.83 10.16
CA LYS A 624 32.66 -6.33 9.81
C LYS A 624 32.06 -5.66 8.57
N ARG A 625 32.62 -4.55 8.11
CA ARG A 625 32.10 -3.72 7.04
C ARG A 625 30.61 -3.35 7.22
N ASN A 626 30.20 -3.08 8.48
CA ASN A 626 28.82 -2.80 8.84
C ASN A 626 28.43 -1.35 8.49
N LYS A 627 27.36 -1.20 7.72
CA LYS A 627 26.87 0.09 7.21
C LYS A 627 26.32 1.01 8.30
N ASP A 628 25.61 0.47 9.30
CA ASP A 628 25.08 1.28 10.40
C ASP A 628 26.21 1.88 11.25
N LEU A 629 27.27 1.12 11.51
CA LEU A 629 28.47 1.64 12.16
C LEU A 629 29.15 2.71 11.33
N LEU A 630 29.19 2.54 10.00
CA LEU A 630 29.77 3.53 9.11
C LEU A 630 28.99 4.85 9.17
N MET A 631 27.65 4.79 9.11
CA MET A 631 26.78 5.97 9.20
C MET A 631 26.89 6.65 10.59
N SER A 632 26.99 5.85 11.66
CA SER A 632 27.16 6.36 13.04
C SER A 632 28.54 6.97 13.29
N TYR A 633 29.56 6.59 12.53
CA TYR A 633 30.92 7.11 12.66
C TYR A 633 31.00 8.63 12.44
N GLY A 634 30.13 9.16 11.55
CA GLY A 634 29.99 10.59 11.34
C GLY A 634 29.36 11.36 12.50
N LEU A 635 28.60 10.66 13.37
CA LEU A 635 27.86 11.28 14.48
C LEU A 635 28.71 11.45 15.76
N ILE A 636 29.80 10.70 15.92
CA ILE A 636 30.62 10.73 17.13
C ILE A 636 31.22 12.15 17.31
N PRO A 637 31.08 12.77 18.48
CA PRO A 637 31.64 14.11 18.72
C PRO A 637 33.14 14.17 18.38
N LEU A 638 33.56 15.30 17.83
CA LEU A 638 34.97 15.56 17.57
C LEU A 638 35.73 15.78 18.86
N GLY A 639 36.94 15.25 18.95
CA GLY A 639 37.80 15.34 20.14
C GLY A 639 38.55 16.67 20.24
N ARG A 640 39.64 16.66 21.00
CA ARG A 640 40.45 17.87 21.30
C ARG A 640 41.13 18.52 20.08
N LYS A 641 41.32 17.79 19.00
CA LYS A 641 41.89 18.27 17.70
C LYS A 641 40.88 18.07 16.60
N PRO A 642 39.81 18.89 16.57
CA PRO A 642 38.65 18.64 15.71
C PRO A 642 39.02 18.62 14.23
N ASP A 643 39.84 19.55 13.74
CA ASP A 643 40.19 19.66 12.34
C ASP A 643 40.94 18.42 11.82
N LYS A 644 41.93 17.94 12.61
CA LYS A 644 42.67 16.74 12.22
C LYS A 644 41.78 15.52 12.23
N GLU A 645 40.98 15.37 13.25
CA GLU A 645 40.07 14.22 13.38
C GLU A 645 38.98 14.22 12.28
N LEU A 646 38.48 15.40 11.92
CA LEU A 646 37.53 15.57 10.84
C LEU A 646 38.14 15.13 9.51
N LEU A 647 39.38 15.57 9.24
CA LEU A 647 40.11 15.18 8.05
C LEU A 647 40.37 13.68 7.99
N ASP A 648 40.80 13.06 9.11
CA ASP A 648 41.04 11.62 9.21
C ASP A 648 39.75 10.81 8.96
N ARG A 649 38.60 11.26 9.48
CA ARG A 649 37.29 10.63 9.25
C ARG A 649 36.85 10.74 7.80
N TYR A 650 37.00 11.95 7.23
CA TYR A 650 36.69 12.19 5.82
C TYR A 650 37.51 11.30 4.89
N GLN A 651 38.84 11.24 5.09
CA GLN A 651 39.71 10.37 4.32
C GLN A 651 39.34 8.89 4.44
N TYR A 652 38.95 8.46 5.63
CA TYR A 652 38.53 7.07 5.86
C TYR A 652 37.25 6.74 5.09
N LEU A 653 36.25 7.61 5.10
CA LEU A 653 35.02 7.44 4.33
C LEU A 653 35.26 7.37 2.82
N GLN A 654 36.16 8.21 2.30
CA GLN A 654 36.57 8.18 0.90
C GLN A 654 37.32 6.88 0.55
N LYS A 655 38.17 6.38 1.46
CA LYS A 655 38.87 5.10 1.30
C LYS A 655 37.88 3.94 1.26
N PHE A 656 36.90 3.92 2.18
CA PHE A 656 35.85 2.89 2.22
C PHE A 656 35.04 2.83 0.91
N LEU A 657 34.66 4.01 0.37
CA LEU A 657 33.96 4.11 -0.91
C LEU A 657 34.80 3.57 -2.08
N LYS A 658 36.11 3.79 -2.06
CA LYS A 658 37.02 3.27 -3.10
C LYS A 658 37.14 1.75 -3.03
N GLU A 659 37.23 1.19 -1.83
CA GLU A 659 37.29 -0.24 -1.60
C GLU A 659 35.99 -0.95 -2.00
N SER A 660 34.82 -0.26 -1.94
CA SER A 660 33.54 -0.84 -2.32
C SER A 660 33.49 -1.28 -3.79
N LYS A 661 34.37 -0.73 -4.64
CA LYS A 661 34.48 -1.11 -6.07
C LYS A 661 34.94 -2.55 -6.28
N GLU A 662 35.46 -3.21 -5.26
CA GLU A 662 35.88 -4.63 -5.31
C GLU A 662 34.69 -5.59 -5.19
N PHE A 663 33.49 -5.09 -4.89
CA PHE A 663 32.28 -5.90 -4.71
C PHE A 663 31.32 -5.76 -5.91
N GLY A 664 30.29 -6.59 -5.97
CA GLY A 664 29.27 -6.55 -7.01
C GLY A 664 28.42 -5.25 -6.99
N ALA A 665 27.78 -4.92 -8.10
CA ALA A 665 27.10 -3.63 -8.34
C ALA A 665 26.07 -3.25 -7.26
N GLN A 666 25.24 -4.17 -6.82
CA GLN A 666 24.23 -3.94 -5.78
C GLN A 666 24.85 -3.54 -4.43
N ARG A 667 25.94 -4.22 -4.03
CA ARG A 667 26.66 -3.88 -2.81
C ARG A 667 27.38 -2.55 -2.92
N GLN A 668 27.97 -2.24 -4.07
CA GLN A 668 28.62 -0.95 -4.34
C GLN A 668 27.64 0.20 -4.14
N GLU A 669 26.43 0.10 -4.72
CA GLU A 669 25.40 1.14 -4.60
C GLU A 669 24.92 1.31 -3.14
N SER A 670 24.68 0.20 -2.44
CA SER A 670 24.31 0.22 -1.02
C SER A 670 25.41 0.82 -0.11
N GLU A 671 26.70 0.51 -0.34
CA GLU A 671 27.81 1.08 0.42
C GLU A 671 28.04 2.54 0.07
N LYS A 672 27.88 2.94 -1.20
CA LYS A 672 27.92 4.35 -1.64
C LYS A 672 26.85 5.19 -0.94
N LYS A 673 25.63 4.68 -0.84
CA LYS A 673 24.55 5.32 -0.09
C LYS A 673 24.91 5.51 1.40
N ALA A 674 25.43 4.46 2.02
CA ALA A 674 25.85 4.54 3.43
C ALA A 674 27.00 5.55 3.65
N VAL A 675 27.98 5.64 2.73
CA VAL A 675 29.04 6.65 2.80
C VAL A 675 28.49 8.06 2.65
N ASN A 676 27.56 8.29 1.71
CA ASN A 676 26.92 9.58 1.54
C ASN A 676 26.19 10.04 2.82
N ILE A 677 25.46 9.14 3.46
CA ILE A 677 24.80 9.42 4.74
C ILE A 677 25.83 9.69 5.84
N ALA A 678 26.91 8.90 5.90
CA ALA A 678 27.99 9.12 6.88
C ALA A 678 28.65 10.51 6.70
N LEU A 679 28.83 10.95 5.46
CA LEU A 679 29.36 12.30 5.16
C LEU A 679 28.34 13.39 5.53
N GLN A 680 27.05 13.18 5.29
CA GLN A 680 26.00 14.10 5.76
C GLN A 680 26.00 14.24 7.29
N ASN A 681 26.06 13.11 7.98
CA ASN A 681 26.14 13.08 9.43
C ASN A 681 27.41 13.75 9.95
N LEU A 682 28.55 13.54 9.29
CA LEU A 682 29.81 14.17 9.63
C LEU A 682 29.76 15.70 9.40
N ALA A 683 29.17 16.15 8.29
CA ALA A 683 28.99 17.56 7.96
C ALA A 683 28.16 18.27 9.04
N ARG A 684 27.01 17.71 9.39
CA ARG A 684 26.13 18.25 10.44
C ARG A 684 26.81 18.25 11.82
N ASN A 685 27.51 17.19 12.17
CA ASN A 685 28.19 17.07 13.45
C ASN A 685 29.35 18.06 13.60
N SER A 686 29.98 18.43 12.51
CA SER A 686 31.10 19.37 12.47
C SER A 686 30.70 20.83 12.17
N GLY A 687 29.38 21.10 12.07
CA GLY A 687 28.85 22.44 11.86
C GLY A 687 28.87 22.94 10.40
N TYR A 688 29.18 22.04 9.44
CA TYR A 688 28.99 22.33 8.03
C TYR A 688 27.52 22.18 7.64
N GLY A 689 26.99 23.10 6.85
CA GLY A 689 25.57 23.07 6.45
C GLY A 689 25.21 21.88 5.55
N ASP A 690 26.19 21.40 4.76
CA ASP A 690 26.01 20.27 3.83
C ASP A 690 27.33 19.56 3.50
N VAL A 691 27.22 18.42 2.82
CA VAL A 691 28.35 17.57 2.40
C VAL A 691 29.27 18.29 1.43
N THR A 692 28.74 19.15 0.59
CA THR A 692 29.53 19.88 -0.42
C THR A 692 30.54 20.80 0.25
N ARG A 693 30.07 21.56 1.23
CA ARG A 693 30.93 22.45 2.03
C ARG A 693 31.99 21.70 2.82
N LEU A 694 31.58 20.63 3.49
CA LEU A 694 32.54 19.77 4.19
C LEU A 694 33.60 19.22 3.22
N THR A 695 33.17 18.65 2.09
CA THR A 695 34.10 18.07 1.11
C THR A 695 35.10 19.07 0.61
N TRP A 696 34.67 20.24 0.21
CA TRP A 696 35.59 21.27 -0.30
C TRP A 696 36.57 21.79 0.77
N SER A 697 36.08 21.96 1.99
CA SER A 697 36.96 22.32 3.10
C SER A 697 38.04 21.25 3.35
N MET A 698 37.65 19.97 3.35
CA MET A 698 38.57 18.86 3.53
C MET A 698 39.54 18.70 2.35
N GLU A 699 39.09 18.86 1.14
CA GLU A 699 39.94 18.80 -0.05
C GLU A 699 40.95 19.94 -0.08
N THR A 700 40.57 21.12 0.44
CA THR A 700 41.52 22.27 0.56
C THR A 700 42.58 21.99 1.63
N GLU A 701 42.24 21.32 2.71
CA GLU A 701 43.24 20.90 3.71
C GLU A 701 44.14 19.78 3.19
N LEU A 702 43.60 18.81 2.46
CA LEU A 702 44.34 17.70 1.87
C LEU A 702 45.37 18.14 0.83
N ILE A 703 45.10 19.24 0.11
CA ILE A 703 46.02 19.71 -0.90
C ILE A 703 47.35 20.22 -0.27
N LYS A 704 47.27 20.72 0.97
CA LYS A 704 48.48 21.22 1.67
C LYS A 704 49.53 20.13 1.86
N GLU A 705 49.13 18.90 2.08
CA GLU A 705 50.04 17.74 2.19
C GLU A 705 50.65 17.35 0.85
N LEU A 706 50.01 17.75 -0.25
CA LEU A 706 50.45 17.38 -1.62
C LEU A 706 51.29 18.50 -2.28
N LEU A 707 51.30 19.74 -1.71
CA LEU A 707 52.08 20.87 -2.26
C LEU A 707 53.55 20.58 -2.52
N PRO A 708 54.27 19.81 -1.66
CA PRO A 708 55.68 19.49 -1.94
C PRO A 708 55.91 18.73 -3.24
N TYR A 709 54.94 17.97 -3.70
CA TYR A 709 55.00 17.22 -4.96
C TYR A 709 54.71 18.05 -6.21
N LEU A 710 54.17 19.25 -6.03
CA LEU A 710 53.95 20.24 -7.12
C LEU A 710 55.20 21.03 -7.46
N SER A 711 56.26 20.92 -6.64
CA SER A 711 57.55 21.57 -6.91
C SER A 711 58.54 20.57 -7.53
N PRO A 712 59.37 20.98 -8.47
CA PRO A 712 60.37 20.16 -9.07
C PRO A 712 61.33 19.54 -8.05
N LYS A 713 61.53 18.22 -8.14
CA LYS A 713 62.52 17.49 -7.35
C LYS A 713 63.41 16.70 -8.29
N GLU A 714 64.70 16.91 -8.17
CA GLU A 714 65.68 16.18 -8.92
C GLU A 714 65.93 14.76 -8.37
N ILE A 715 65.89 13.75 -9.25
CA ILE A 715 66.20 12.36 -8.99
C ILE A 715 67.02 11.78 -10.14
N ASP A 716 68.26 11.43 -9.88
CA ASP A 716 69.19 10.88 -10.90
C ASP A 716 69.30 11.75 -12.14
N GLY A 717 69.40 13.09 -11.96
CA GLY A 717 69.50 14.07 -13.06
C GLY A 717 68.22 14.30 -13.85
N VAL A 718 67.09 13.88 -13.32
CA VAL A 718 65.74 14.15 -13.88
C VAL A 718 64.89 14.88 -12.86
N GLU A 719 64.42 16.05 -13.21
CA GLU A 719 63.46 16.82 -12.41
C GLU A 719 62.08 16.17 -12.62
N VAL A 720 61.40 15.82 -11.53
CA VAL A 720 60.05 15.22 -11.55
C VAL A 720 59.15 15.95 -10.60
N TYR A 721 57.93 16.27 -11.04
CA TYR A 721 56.88 16.90 -10.24
C TYR A 721 55.52 16.70 -10.87
N VAL A 722 54.44 17.00 -10.12
CA VAL A 722 53.09 17.09 -10.67
C VAL A 722 52.79 18.52 -11.00
N GLN A 723 52.44 18.82 -12.23
CA GLN A 723 51.95 20.11 -12.68
C GLN A 723 50.41 20.08 -12.70
N ILE A 724 49.77 21.15 -12.19
CA ILE A 724 48.35 21.37 -12.38
C ILE A 724 48.21 22.48 -13.42
N ASN A 725 47.54 22.21 -14.52
CA ASN A 725 47.33 23.13 -15.60
C ASN A 725 46.23 24.17 -15.30
N GLU A 726 45.99 25.11 -16.20
CA GLU A 726 44.99 26.18 -16.06
C GLU A 726 43.55 25.67 -16.00
N GLU A 727 43.28 24.42 -16.40
CA GLU A 727 41.97 23.75 -16.28
C GLU A 727 41.82 22.98 -14.96
N GLY A 728 42.86 22.96 -14.10
CA GLY A 728 42.87 22.19 -12.85
C GLY A 728 43.23 20.71 -13.01
N LYS A 729 43.62 20.25 -14.20
CA LYS A 729 44.05 18.86 -14.44
C LYS A 729 45.50 18.71 -14.06
N SER A 730 45.80 17.57 -13.42
CA SER A 730 47.17 17.22 -13.02
C SER A 730 47.86 16.37 -14.07
N GLU A 731 49.13 16.61 -14.28
CA GLU A 731 50.03 15.88 -15.18
C GLU A 731 51.40 15.67 -14.49
N ILE A 732 52.04 14.52 -14.72
CA ILE A 732 53.39 14.30 -14.22
C ILE A 732 54.38 14.85 -15.26
N LYS A 733 55.18 15.83 -14.84
CA LYS A 733 56.27 16.41 -15.64
C LYS A 733 57.58 15.77 -15.26
N GLN A 734 58.40 15.56 -16.26
CA GLN A 734 59.71 14.97 -16.15
C GLN A 734 60.64 15.73 -17.11
N ILE A 735 61.63 16.39 -16.57
CA ILE A 735 62.56 17.24 -17.33
C ILE A 735 63.98 16.75 -17.11
N LYS A 736 64.71 16.55 -18.19
CA LYS A 736 66.12 16.22 -18.17
C LYS A 736 66.89 17.21 -19.05
N ASP A 737 67.94 17.82 -18.49
CA ASP A 737 68.79 18.77 -19.22
C ASP A 737 67.93 19.91 -19.89
N GLY A 738 66.88 20.37 -19.20
CA GLY A 738 65.96 21.43 -19.70
C GLY A 738 64.95 20.95 -20.74
N LYS A 739 64.88 19.65 -21.09
CA LYS A 739 63.94 19.10 -22.07
C LYS A 739 62.93 18.19 -21.38
N GLU A 740 61.65 18.36 -21.70
CA GLU A 740 60.58 17.51 -21.22
C GLU A 740 60.66 16.11 -21.89
N LEU A 741 60.62 15.06 -21.10
CA LEU A 741 60.66 13.69 -21.56
C LEU A 741 59.22 13.16 -21.80
N ASN A 742 59.04 12.47 -22.93
CA ASN A 742 57.73 11.89 -23.28
C ASN A 742 57.31 10.68 -22.38
N SER A 743 58.21 10.10 -21.62
CA SER A 743 57.95 9.01 -20.71
C SER A 743 58.99 8.92 -19.59
N MET A 744 58.59 8.39 -18.45
CA MET A 744 59.46 8.14 -17.30
C MET A 744 60.57 7.18 -17.65
N PRO A 745 61.83 7.52 -17.39
CA PRO A 745 62.98 6.64 -17.62
C PRO A 745 62.84 5.32 -16.91
N ALA A 746 63.21 4.21 -17.54
CA ALA A 746 63.00 2.84 -17.04
C ALA A 746 63.63 2.63 -15.64
N LYS A 747 64.79 3.26 -15.36
CA LYS A 747 65.48 3.22 -14.07
C LYS A 747 64.68 3.86 -12.93
N LEU A 748 63.89 4.90 -13.21
CA LEU A 748 63.11 5.66 -12.24
C LEU A 748 61.71 5.08 -12.00
N LYS A 749 61.18 4.23 -12.87
CA LYS A 749 59.84 3.70 -12.78
C LYS A 749 59.48 3.02 -11.47
N LYS A 750 60.47 2.38 -10.81
CA LYS A 750 60.34 1.68 -9.52
C LYS A 750 60.92 2.48 -8.33
N HIS A 751 61.34 3.73 -8.53
CA HIS A 751 61.85 4.55 -7.44
C HIS A 751 60.72 4.91 -6.47
N PRO A 752 60.89 4.79 -5.13
CA PRO A 752 59.83 5.03 -4.14
C PRO A 752 59.15 6.38 -4.31
N TYR A 753 59.89 7.46 -4.51
CA TYR A 753 59.32 8.80 -4.73
C TYR A 753 58.48 8.88 -6.01
N ILE A 754 58.81 8.13 -7.05
CA ILE A 754 58.00 8.12 -8.30
C ILE A 754 56.68 7.35 -8.07
N GLU A 755 56.71 6.33 -7.23
CA GLU A 755 55.46 5.65 -6.83
C GLU A 755 54.56 6.58 -6.00
N GLU A 756 55.15 7.32 -5.06
CA GLU A 756 54.44 8.35 -4.32
C GLU A 756 53.91 9.46 -5.24
N LEU A 757 54.69 9.95 -6.17
CA LEU A 757 54.31 10.96 -7.17
C LEU A 757 53.14 10.49 -8.03
N LYS A 758 53.12 9.25 -8.48
CA LYS A 758 51.98 8.63 -9.19
C LYS A 758 50.74 8.56 -8.31
N ALA A 759 50.90 8.23 -7.03
CA ALA A 759 49.80 8.18 -6.10
C ALA A 759 49.22 9.57 -5.85
N VAL A 760 50.06 10.60 -5.75
CA VAL A 760 49.66 12.03 -5.64
C VAL A 760 48.93 12.47 -6.92
N HIS A 761 49.49 12.21 -8.08
CA HIS A 761 48.80 12.50 -9.34
C HIS A 761 47.43 11.87 -9.43
N LYS A 762 47.31 10.61 -9.02
CA LYS A 762 46.01 9.90 -8.97
C LYS A 762 45.04 10.59 -8.01
N LYS A 763 45.49 10.97 -6.80
CA LYS A 763 44.67 11.71 -5.83
C LYS A 763 44.15 13.04 -6.41
N LEU A 764 44.99 13.83 -7.05
CA LEU A 764 44.62 15.11 -7.67
C LEU A 764 43.62 14.92 -8.83
N LYS A 765 43.84 13.89 -9.66
CA LYS A 765 42.91 13.52 -10.74
C LYS A 765 41.54 13.11 -10.20
N ASP A 766 41.52 12.33 -9.12
CA ASP A 766 40.26 11.92 -8.44
C ASP A 766 39.56 13.13 -7.82
N GLN A 767 40.33 14.09 -7.21
CA GLN A 767 39.81 15.35 -6.68
C GLN A 767 39.18 16.20 -7.77
N TYR A 768 39.87 16.41 -8.89
CA TYR A 768 39.35 17.12 -10.05
C TYR A 768 37.98 16.56 -10.49
N THR A 769 37.91 15.24 -10.66
CA THR A 769 36.70 14.55 -11.12
C THR A 769 35.54 14.74 -10.15
N ARG A 770 35.78 14.56 -8.84
CA ARG A 770 34.78 14.78 -7.80
C ARG A 770 34.31 16.23 -7.76
N SER A 771 35.25 17.18 -7.72
CA SER A 771 34.92 18.60 -7.64
C SER A 771 34.08 19.07 -8.84
N ARG A 772 34.41 18.60 -10.04
CA ARG A 772 33.64 18.92 -11.25
C ARG A 772 32.17 18.46 -11.14
N VAL A 773 31.96 17.19 -10.71
CA VAL A 773 30.60 16.63 -10.53
C VAL A 773 29.86 17.37 -9.44
N MET A 774 30.50 17.70 -8.33
CA MET A 774 29.90 18.44 -7.22
C MET A 774 29.52 19.86 -7.59
N LEU A 775 30.31 20.55 -8.38
CA LEU A 775 29.99 21.90 -8.85
C LEU A 775 28.80 21.90 -9.82
N GLU A 776 28.75 20.95 -10.74
CA GLU A 776 27.59 20.77 -11.62
C GLU A 776 26.31 20.51 -10.80
N GLN A 777 26.42 19.68 -9.78
CA GLN A 777 25.34 19.38 -8.87
C GLN A 777 24.93 20.57 -8.01
N ALA A 778 25.90 21.37 -7.52
CA ALA A 778 25.61 22.59 -6.76
C ALA A 778 24.85 23.62 -7.61
N MET A 779 25.11 23.66 -8.93
CA MET A 779 24.33 24.46 -9.88
C MET A 779 22.89 23.93 -9.98
N GLU A 780 22.71 22.61 -10.16
CA GLU A 780 21.38 22.00 -10.28
C GLU A 780 20.54 22.14 -9.00
N ASP A 781 21.19 22.02 -7.84
CA ASP A 781 20.54 22.11 -6.52
C ASP A 781 20.43 23.56 -6.01
N CYS A 782 20.83 24.55 -6.81
CA CYS A 782 20.86 25.96 -6.41
C CYS A 782 21.58 26.21 -5.08
N THR A 783 22.65 25.47 -4.81
CA THR A 783 23.41 25.55 -3.55
C THR A 783 24.01 26.97 -3.40
N ARG A 784 23.80 27.60 -2.23
CA ARG A 784 24.32 28.92 -1.91
C ARG A 784 25.61 28.80 -1.12
N PHE A 785 26.57 29.62 -1.42
CA PHE A 785 27.89 29.73 -0.78
C PHE A 785 28.09 31.10 -0.24
N GLU A 786 28.63 31.27 0.95
CA GLU A 786 29.13 32.57 1.41
C GLU A 786 30.39 32.94 0.64
N GLU A 787 30.59 34.23 0.39
CA GLU A 787 31.82 34.71 -0.25
C GLU A 787 33.09 34.25 0.48
N SER A 788 33.03 34.21 1.83
CA SER A 788 34.13 33.75 2.67
C SER A 788 34.53 32.27 2.42
N GLU A 789 33.57 31.44 2.02
CA GLU A 789 33.83 30.06 1.64
C GLU A 789 34.51 29.97 0.27
N LEU A 790 34.02 30.69 -0.73
CA LEU A 790 34.63 30.74 -2.06
C LEU A 790 36.05 31.28 -2.00
N ARG A 791 36.32 32.28 -1.16
CA ARG A 791 37.67 32.84 -0.92
C ARG A 791 38.65 31.80 -0.40
N LYS A 792 38.22 30.90 0.50
CA LYS A 792 39.03 29.79 0.97
C LYS A 792 39.33 28.80 -0.15
N LEU A 793 38.37 28.52 -1.01
CA LEU A 793 38.51 27.59 -2.13
C LEU A 793 39.49 28.09 -3.20
N MET A 794 39.73 29.42 -3.29
CA MET A 794 40.77 29.99 -4.17
C MET A 794 42.18 29.47 -3.87
N GLN A 795 42.42 29.03 -2.61
CA GLN A 795 43.71 28.46 -2.21
C GLN A 795 43.96 27.07 -2.76
N ASN A 796 42.93 26.41 -3.28
CA ASN A 796 43.05 25.06 -3.81
C ASN A 796 43.37 25.12 -5.32
N PRO A 797 44.57 24.65 -5.74
CA PRO A 797 45.02 24.75 -7.13
C PRO A 797 44.25 23.82 -8.09
N VAL A 798 43.48 22.88 -7.59
CA VAL A 798 42.61 21.99 -8.42
C VAL A 798 41.21 22.58 -8.54
N ILE A 799 40.66 23.13 -7.44
CA ILE A 799 39.25 23.59 -7.38
C ILE A 799 39.13 24.99 -7.98
N TRP A 800 40.08 25.89 -7.69
CA TRP A 800 40.02 27.26 -8.18
C TRP A 800 39.91 27.38 -9.70
N PRO A 801 40.69 26.67 -10.53
CA PRO A 801 40.52 26.68 -11.98
C PRO A 801 39.14 26.27 -12.46
N LEU A 802 38.45 25.41 -11.72
CA LEU A 802 37.07 25.02 -12.00
C LEU A 802 36.08 26.13 -11.69
N LEU A 803 36.26 26.80 -10.56
CA LEU A 803 35.37 27.89 -10.09
C LEU A 803 35.51 29.18 -10.92
N ARG A 804 36.71 29.59 -11.23
CA ARG A 804 36.98 30.88 -11.88
C ARG A 804 36.30 31.10 -13.24
N HIS A 805 35.94 29.97 -13.90
CA HIS A 805 35.30 30.00 -15.21
C HIS A 805 33.77 29.82 -15.15
N LEU A 806 33.21 29.70 -13.94
CA LEU A 806 31.77 29.59 -13.76
C LEU A 806 31.16 30.97 -13.52
N VAL A 807 29.96 31.16 -14.07
CA VAL A 807 29.14 32.31 -13.80
C VAL A 807 28.39 32.10 -12.50
N PHE A 808 28.51 33.07 -11.59
CA PHE A 808 27.75 33.09 -10.32
C PHE A 808 26.65 34.13 -10.40
N ILE A 809 25.66 33.99 -9.50
CA ILE A 809 24.62 34.99 -9.26
C ILE A 809 24.63 35.37 -7.79
N CYS A 810 24.60 36.67 -7.53
CA CYS A 810 24.50 37.28 -6.20
C CYS A 810 23.53 38.45 -6.28
N ASN A 811 22.52 38.51 -5.43
CA ASN A 811 21.52 39.57 -5.40
C ASN A 811 20.93 39.91 -6.78
N GLY A 812 20.70 38.90 -7.62
CA GLY A 812 20.15 39.08 -8.97
C GLY A 812 21.17 39.53 -10.06
N GLN A 813 22.41 39.79 -9.68
CA GLN A 813 23.49 40.13 -10.63
C GLN A 813 24.32 38.89 -10.96
N THR A 814 24.60 38.67 -12.26
CA THR A 814 25.43 37.58 -12.76
C THR A 814 26.87 38.04 -13.03
N GLY A 815 27.85 37.19 -12.78
CA GLY A 815 29.27 37.52 -13.03
C GLY A 815 30.23 36.38 -12.70
N PHE A 816 31.48 36.55 -13.04
CA PHE A 816 32.57 35.66 -12.65
C PHE A 816 33.09 36.09 -11.26
N TYR A 817 33.31 35.12 -10.38
CA TYR A 817 33.87 35.41 -9.05
C TYR A 817 35.40 35.56 -9.13
N THR A 818 35.95 36.64 -8.54
CA THR A 818 37.38 36.89 -8.43
C THR A 818 37.67 37.67 -7.15
N ASP A 819 38.34 37.05 -6.18
CA ASP A 819 38.87 37.64 -4.94
C ASP A 819 37.95 38.72 -4.30
N GLY A 820 36.73 38.33 -3.95
CA GLY A 820 35.78 39.25 -3.32
C GLY A 820 35.05 40.20 -4.24
N LEU A 821 35.18 39.96 -5.55
CA LEU A 821 34.48 40.74 -6.59
C LEU A 821 33.62 39.78 -7.43
N LEU A 822 32.42 40.23 -7.81
CA LEU A 822 31.64 39.63 -8.88
C LEU A 822 31.83 40.51 -10.14
N VAL A 823 32.51 39.98 -11.15
CA VAL A 823 32.80 40.69 -12.38
C VAL A 823 31.77 40.30 -13.43
N THR A 824 30.92 41.25 -13.81
CA THR A 824 29.90 41.01 -14.84
C THR A 824 30.50 40.81 -16.22
N VAL A 825 29.76 40.30 -17.19
CA VAL A 825 30.19 40.13 -18.58
C VAL A 825 30.58 41.45 -19.24
N ASN A 826 30.06 42.57 -18.75
CA ASN A 826 30.37 43.95 -19.20
C ASN A 826 31.54 44.54 -18.42
N ALA A 827 32.35 43.77 -17.73
CA ALA A 827 33.48 44.14 -16.92
C ALA A 827 33.18 45.11 -15.76
N VAL A 828 31.95 45.13 -15.25
CA VAL A 828 31.60 45.86 -14.04
C VAL A 828 31.99 45.02 -12.82
N CYS A 829 32.81 45.56 -11.94
CA CYS A 829 33.26 44.92 -10.70
C CYS A 829 32.33 45.30 -9.55
N LEU A 830 31.64 44.31 -9.02
CA LEU A 830 30.75 44.45 -7.87
C LEU A 830 31.45 43.90 -6.61
N PRO A 831 31.76 44.72 -5.61
CA PRO A 831 32.41 44.25 -4.40
C PRO A 831 31.45 43.43 -3.55
N LEU A 832 31.95 42.30 -3.04
CA LEU A 832 31.22 41.38 -2.22
C LEU A 832 31.65 41.44 -0.75
N LYS A 833 30.73 41.29 0.15
CA LYS A 833 30.98 41.14 1.60
C LYS A 833 31.18 39.68 1.96
N PRO A 834 31.93 39.33 3.01
CA PRO A 834 32.21 37.97 3.41
C PRO A 834 30.97 37.11 3.67
N LYS A 835 29.81 37.70 3.99
CA LYS A 835 28.52 37.05 4.22
C LYS A 835 27.56 37.09 3.04
N ASP A 836 27.97 37.69 1.92
CA ASP A 836 27.14 37.70 0.72
C ASP A 836 27.01 36.26 0.18
N GLU A 837 25.79 35.87 -0.16
CA GLU A 837 25.49 34.52 -0.67
C GLU A 837 25.55 34.51 -2.21
N LEU A 838 26.41 33.69 -2.72
CA LEU A 838 26.52 33.42 -4.16
C LEU A 838 26.01 32.01 -4.46
N ARG A 839 25.49 31.81 -5.63
CA ARG A 839 25.27 30.46 -6.19
C ARG A 839 25.74 30.38 -7.64
N ILE A 840 26.07 29.19 -8.10
CA ILE A 840 26.42 28.96 -9.50
C ILE A 840 25.16 29.19 -10.33
N ALA A 841 25.22 30.08 -11.31
CA ALA A 841 24.09 30.45 -12.14
C ALA A 841 23.63 29.24 -12.98
N HIS A 842 22.37 28.89 -12.87
CA HIS A 842 21.72 27.89 -13.74
C HIS A 842 21.35 28.55 -15.09
N PRO A 843 21.26 27.82 -16.21
CA PRO A 843 20.78 28.39 -17.48
C PRO A 843 19.47 29.17 -17.38
N THR A 844 18.55 28.80 -16.48
CA THR A 844 17.35 29.61 -16.17
C THR A 844 17.67 31.01 -15.66
N ASP A 845 18.70 31.16 -14.83
CA ASP A 845 19.11 32.46 -14.32
C ASP A 845 19.74 33.31 -15.41
N LEU A 846 20.56 32.68 -16.25
CA LEU A 846 21.18 33.34 -17.41
C LEU A 846 20.14 33.79 -18.43
N TYR A 847 19.11 32.97 -18.63
CA TYR A 847 17.97 33.33 -19.49
C TYR A 847 17.19 34.52 -18.91
N ALA A 848 16.89 34.47 -17.61
CA ALA A 848 16.16 35.51 -16.90
C ALA A 848 16.95 36.85 -16.83
N SER A 849 18.30 36.81 -16.75
CA SER A 849 19.15 38.02 -16.72
C SER A 849 19.18 38.75 -18.04
N GLY A 850 18.87 38.09 -19.15
CA GLY A 850 19.02 38.66 -20.50
C GLY A 850 20.46 38.66 -21.04
N ASP A 851 21.46 38.33 -20.22
CA ASP A 851 22.89 38.38 -20.58
C ASP A 851 23.45 37.05 -21.09
N TRP A 852 22.61 36.01 -21.25
CA TRP A 852 23.07 34.69 -21.59
C TRP A 852 23.92 34.64 -22.85
N HIS A 853 23.47 35.29 -23.92
CA HIS A 853 24.21 35.39 -25.18
C HIS A 853 25.57 36.12 -25.02
N ALA A 854 25.61 37.13 -24.17
CA ALA A 854 26.86 37.85 -23.90
C ALA A 854 27.89 36.95 -23.21
N TYR A 855 27.48 36.12 -22.27
CA TYR A 855 28.35 35.11 -21.65
C TYR A 855 28.78 34.00 -22.64
N GLN A 856 27.93 33.58 -23.55
CA GLN A 856 28.29 32.63 -24.60
C GLN A 856 29.36 33.22 -25.51
N LYS A 857 29.16 34.48 -25.97
CA LYS A 857 30.09 35.17 -26.79
C LYS A 857 31.43 35.38 -26.09
N PHE A 858 31.40 35.85 -24.84
CA PHE A 858 32.62 36.10 -24.04
C PHE A 858 33.47 34.82 -23.89
N LEU A 859 32.85 33.69 -23.53
CA LEU A 859 33.57 32.43 -23.37
C LEU A 859 34.11 31.91 -24.70
N PHE A 860 33.35 32.08 -25.79
CA PHE A 860 33.76 31.67 -27.12
C PHE A 860 34.94 32.52 -27.62
N ASP A 861 34.84 33.86 -27.56
CA ASP A 861 35.88 34.79 -28.02
C ASP A 861 37.18 34.63 -27.23
N LYS A 862 37.10 34.34 -25.95
CA LYS A 862 38.26 34.09 -25.07
C LYS A 862 38.75 32.64 -25.07
N ALA A 863 38.10 31.74 -25.86
CA ALA A 863 38.41 30.31 -25.89
C ALA A 863 38.41 29.65 -24.49
N ILE A 864 37.54 30.12 -23.56
CA ILE A 864 37.44 29.66 -22.20
C ILE A 864 36.58 28.38 -22.16
N ARG A 865 37.14 27.30 -21.63
CA ARG A 865 36.47 26.04 -21.46
C ARG A 865 35.94 25.89 -20.02
N GLN A 866 34.67 25.80 -19.86
CA GLN A 866 34.05 25.55 -18.55
C GLN A 866 34.20 24.09 -18.13
N PRO A 867 34.24 23.77 -16.81
CA PRO A 867 34.41 22.40 -16.30
C PRO A 867 33.26 21.47 -16.67
N PHE A 868 32.08 22.03 -16.88
CA PHE A 868 30.88 21.36 -17.36
C PHE A 868 30.07 22.35 -18.22
N LYS A 869 29.10 21.87 -18.95
CA LYS A 869 28.19 22.69 -19.73
C LYS A 869 27.32 23.54 -18.78
N GLN A 870 27.72 24.79 -18.50
CA GLN A 870 26.92 25.78 -17.79
C GLN A 870 26.29 26.72 -18.80
N VAL A 871 27.08 27.61 -19.40
CA VAL A 871 26.62 28.66 -20.32
C VAL A 871 26.16 28.08 -21.67
N PHE A 872 26.76 26.98 -22.11
CA PHE A 872 26.38 26.26 -23.33
C PHE A 872 25.46 25.07 -23.04
N ARG A 873 24.80 25.03 -21.89
CA ARG A 873 23.82 23.97 -21.54
C ARG A 873 22.50 24.31 -22.22
N GLU A 874 21.92 23.32 -22.85
CA GLU A 874 20.58 23.45 -23.42
C GLU A 874 19.54 23.69 -22.29
N LEU A 875 18.71 24.72 -22.46
CA LEU A 875 17.58 24.98 -21.60
C LEU A 875 16.29 24.61 -22.32
N TYR A 876 15.55 23.72 -21.74
CA TYR A 876 14.21 23.43 -22.21
C TYR A 876 13.23 24.42 -21.61
N VAL A 877 12.56 25.17 -22.48
CA VAL A 877 11.49 26.09 -22.09
C VAL A 877 10.17 25.44 -22.52
N PRO A 878 9.27 25.04 -21.56
CA PRO A 878 7.99 24.48 -21.89
C PRO A 878 7.15 25.41 -22.74
N THR A 879 6.41 24.87 -23.71
CA THR A 879 5.43 25.65 -24.46
C THR A 879 4.19 25.94 -23.59
N PRO A 880 3.36 26.95 -23.97
CA PRO A 880 2.12 27.22 -23.22
C PRO A 880 1.23 25.95 -23.09
N GLU A 881 1.15 25.13 -24.15
CA GLU A 881 0.37 23.90 -24.16
C GLU A 881 0.94 22.86 -23.19
N GLU A 882 2.26 22.79 -23.06
CA GLU A 882 2.91 21.88 -22.11
C GLU A 882 2.72 22.33 -20.66
N VAL A 883 2.64 23.63 -20.41
CA VAL A 883 2.40 24.19 -19.07
C VAL A 883 0.99 23.88 -18.57
N GLU A 884 0.02 23.79 -19.49
CA GLU A 884 -1.37 23.43 -19.18
C GLU A 884 -1.59 21.92 -19.10
N ALA A 885 -0.66 21.12 -19.63
CA ALA A 885 -0.77 19.66 -19.69
C ALA A 885 -0.06 18.99 -18.49
N THR A 886 -0.60 17.86 -18.04
CA THR A 886 0.05 17.03 -17.00
C THR A 886 1.19 16.17 -17.53
N GLN A 887 1.34 16.05 -18.86
CA GLN A 887 2.38 15.26 -19.54
C GLN A 887 2.86 15.99 -20.78
N SER A 888 4.17 16.05 -20.96
CA SER A 888 4.78 16.49 -22.21
C SER A 888 5.04 15.28 -23.12
N ARG A 889 4.46 15.32 -24.31
CA ARG A 889 4.68 14.33 -25.38
C ARG A 889 5.46 14.90 -26.56
N ARG A 890 6.08 16.06 -26.42
CA ARG A 890 6.78 16.77 -27.51
C ARG A 890 7.87 15.94 -28.17
N TYR A 891 8.51 15.08 -27.40
CA TYR A 891 9.55 14.16 -27.91
C TYR A 891 9.09 12.71 -27.98
N ALA A 892 7.80 12.46 -27.86
CA ALA A 892 7.24 11.11 -28.04
C ALA A 892 7.61 10.55 -29.41
N GLY A 893 7.84 9.25 -29.49
CA GLY A 893 8.23 8.57 -30.72
C GLY A 893 9.74 8.60 -31.03
N ASN A 894 10.54 9.38 -30.29
CA ASN A 894 12.00 9.37 -30.48
C ASN A 894 12.61 8.12 -29.87
N GLN A 895 13.43 7.42 -30.63
CA GLN A 895 14.21 6.29 -30.16
C GLN A 895 15.36 6.78 -29.28
N ILE A 896 15.63 6.09 -28.19
CA ILE A 896 16.71 6.37 -27.28
C ILE A 896 17.73 5.23 -27.26
N GLN A 897 18.98 5.56 -26.92
CA GLN A 897 20.04 4.57 -26.69
C GLN A 897 20.02 4.16 -25.20
N PRO A 898 19.47 3.02 -24.80
CA PRO A 898 19.18 2.72 -23.40
C PRO A 898 20.42 2.74 -22.53
N GLN A 899 21.50 2.05 -22.92
CA GLN A 899 22.74 2.00 -22.13
C GLN A 899 23.35 3.38 -21.90
N LYS A 900 23.40 4.23 -22.92
CA LYS A 900 23.96 5.57 -22.85
C LYS A 900 23.06 6.50 -22.03
N THR A 901 21.74 6.41 -22.22
CA THR A 901 20.75 7.19 -21.48
C THR A 901 20.78 6.86 -20.01
N VAL A 902 20.71 5.59 -19.65
CA VAL A 902 20.78 5.12 -18.26
C VAL A 902 22.12 5.52 -17.62
N ALA A 903 23.24 5.36 -18.30
CA ALA A 903 24.54 5.75 -17.77
C ALA A 903 24.64 7.24 -17.47
N VAL A 904 24.18 8.10 -18.39
CA VAL A 904 24.16 9.56 -18.20
C VAL A 904 23.22 9.99 -17.10
N LEU A 905 21.99 9.44 -17.07
CA LEU A 905 20.96 9.84 -16.09
C LEU A 905 21.27 9.30 -14.68
N LYS A 906 21.79 8.07 -14.55
CA LYS A 906 22.28 7.57 -13.24
C LYS A 906 23.42 8.43 -12.69
N GLY A 907 24.31 8.96 -13.53
CA GLY A 907 25.33 9.92 -13.14
C GLY A 907 24.77 11.23 -12.60
N ARG A 908 23.50 11.54 -12.90
CA ARG A 908 22.75 12.72 -12.46
C ARG A 908 21.69 12.40 -11.41
N ARG A 909 21.81 11.27 -10.72
CA ARG A 909 20.91 10.82 -9.64
C ARG A 909 19.49 10.43 -10.09
N TRP A 910 19.29 10.09 -11.35
CA TRP A 910 18.05 9.43 -11.76
C TRP A 910 18.10 7.97 -11.36
N VAL A 911 16.96 7.45 -10.95
CA VAL A 911 16.75 6.05 -10.55
C VAL A 911 15.88 5.41 -11.62
N ALA A 912 16.16 4.16 -11.98
CA ALA A 912 15.28 3.39 -12.83
C ALA A 912 14.25 2.69 -11.96
N ASP A 913 12.97 2.87 -12.29
CA ASP A 913 11.86 2.14 -11.73
C ASP A 913 11.24 1.26 -12.81
N TYR A 914 10.83 0.04 -12.43
CA TYR A 914 10.34 -0.92 -13.41
C TYR A 914 8.97 -0.52 -13.98
N GLU A 915 8.10 0.07 -13.16
CA GLU A 915 6.75 0.44 -13.56
C GLU A 915 6.67 1.86 -14.13
N ASP A 916 7.44 2.80 -13.55
CA ASP A 916 7.33 4.22 -13.82
C ASP A 916 8.44 4.79 -14.71
N GLY A 917 9.43 4.00 -15.12
CA GLY A 917 10.55 4.45 -15.96
C GLY A 917 11.68 5.10 -15.18
N LEU A 918 12.30 6.16 -15.73
CA LEU A 918 13.39 6.87 -15.07
C LEU A 918 12.87 8.03 -14.25
N GLN A 919 13.18 8.03 -12.96
CA GLN A 919 12.72 9.04 -12.01
C GLN A 919 13.86 9.82 -11.37
N LYS A 920 13.63 11.10 -11.08
CA LYS A 920 14.47 11.93 -10.22
C LYS A 920 13.63 12.64 -9.18
N ILE A 921 14.03 12.52 -7.92
CA ILE A 921 13.30 13.08 -6.78
C ILE A 921 13.93 14.39 -6.34
N TYR A 922 13.13 15.45 -6.30
CA TYR A 922 13.48 16.78 -5.79
C TYR A 922 12.81 16.96 -4.42
N TYR A 923 13.53 16.60 -3.36
CA TYR A 923 13.00 16.52 -1.99
C TYR A 923 12.53 17.88 -1.44
N LYS A 924 13.24 18.96 -1.75
CA LYS A 924 12.91 20.31 -1.28
C LYS A 924 11.65 20.87 -1.93
N GLU A 925 11.52 20.63 -3.22
CA GLU A 925 10.42 21.08 -4.06
C GLU A 925 9.22 20.15 -3.97
N ASN A 926 9.41 18.96 -3.39
CA ASN A 926 8.40 17.93 -3.25
C ASN A 926 7.87 17.38 -4.60
N ILE A 927 8.78 17.27 -5.58
CA ILE A 927 8.50 16.87 -6.96
C ILE A 927 9.25 15.60 -7.31
N ILE A 928 8.59 14.72 -8.06
CA ILE A 928 9.19 13.58 -8.76
C ILE A 928 9.08 13.87 -10.26
N ALA A 929 10.21 13.96 -10.96
CA ALA A 929 10.25 14.03 -12.41
C ALA A 929 10.37 12.60 -12.97
N THR A 930 9.54 12.25 -13.95
CA THR A 930 9.51 10.95 -14.60
C THR A 930 9.73 11.08 -16.10
N ILE A 931 10.64 10.27 -16.64
CA ILE A 931 10.83 10.05 -18.08
C ILE A 931 10.38 8.63 -18.38
N TYR A 932 9.28 8.49 -19.11
CA TYR A 932 8.73 7.20 -19.49
C TYR A 932 9.08 6.84 -20.93
N ALA A 933 9.64 5.65 -21.10
CA ALA A 933 9.89 5.08 -22.41
C ALA A 933 9.57 3.58 -22.34
N MET A 934 8.98 3.04 -23.38
CA MET A 934 8.74 1.59 -23.49
C MET A 934 10.09 0.86 -23.56
N ALA A 935 10.62 0.53 -22.41
CA ALA A 935 11.87 -0.21 -22.27
C ALA A 935 11.96 -0.86 -20.90
N ASP A 936 12.57 -2.02 -20.84
CA ASP A 936 13.08 -2.56 -19.59
C ASP A 936 14.39 -1.84 -19.23
N TRP A 937 14.30 -0.89 -18.31
CA TRP A 937 15.46 -0.12 -17.85
C TRP A 937 16.45 -0.93 -17.03
N PHE A 938 16.09 -2.13 -16.61
CA PHE A 938 16.94 -3.03 -15.84
C PHE A 938 17.75 -3.97 -16.75
N SER A 939 17.21 -4.31 -17.92
CA SER A 939 17.87 -5.13 -18.93
C SER A 939 17.90 -4.42 -20.29
N PRO A 940 18.61 -3.31 -20.43
CA PRO A 940 18.59 -2.53 -21.67
C PRO A 940 19.21 -3.23 -22.87
N ALA A 941 19.78 -4.44 -22.69
CA ALA A 941 20.40 -5.20 -23.76
C ALA A 941 19.40 -5.93 -24.67
N ASP A 942 18.17 -6.14 -24.21
CA ASP A 942 17.18 -6.97 -24.88
C ASP A 942 16.21 -6.19 -25.79
N ILE A 943 16.22 -4.85 -25.73
CA ILE A 943 15.37 -3.98 -26.55
C ILE A 943 16.24 -3.11 -27.43
N GLU A 944 16.14 -3.31 -28.76
CA GLU A 944 17.01 -2.64 -29.73
C GLU A 944 16.84 -1.11 -29.76
N ALA A 945 15.64 -0.56 -29.52
CA ALA A 945 15.40 0.88 -29.58
C ALA A 945 14.13 1.29 -28.80
N PRO A 946 14.21 1.47 -27.48
CA PRO A 946 13.08 1.97 -26.70
C PRO A 946 12.68 3.36 -27.15
N THR A 947 11.37 3.59 -27.20
CA THR A 947 10.76 4.82 -27.67
C THR A 947 10.28 5.66 -26.50
N LEU A 948 10.69 6.93 -26.47
CA LEU A 948 10.20 7.89 -25.47
C LEU A 948 8.70 8.12 -25.68
N GLU A 949 7.93 8.04 -24.60
CA GLU A 949 6.49 8.27 -24.64
C GLU A 949 6.09 9.61 -24.06
N TYR A 950 6.52 9.91 -22.83
CA TYR A 950 6.21 11.17 -22.18
C TYR A 950 7.20 11.51 -21.08
N VAL A 951 7.16 12.79 -20.69
CA VAL A 951 7.78 13.30 -19.47
C VAL A 951 6.68 13.92 -18.62
N CYS A 952 6.66 13.61 -17.32
CA CYS A 952 5.70 14.16 -16.40
C CYS A 952 6.31 14.45 -15.03
N PHE A 953 5.54 15.16 -14.21
CA PHE A 953 5.92 15.51 -12.85
C PHE A 953 4.81 15.08 -11.89
N HIS A 954 5.21 14.51 -10.76
CA HIS A 954 4.29 14.10 -9.69
C HIS A 954 4.62 14.85 -8.41
N ASN A 955 3.59 15.14 -7.64
CA ASN A 955 3.80 15.55 -6.27
C ASN A 955 4.27 14.34 -5.44
N ARG A 956 5.36 14.47 -4.72
CA ARG A 956 5.98 13.39 -3.95
C ARG A 956 5.11 12.85 -2.80
N LYS A 957 4.20 13.66 -2.24
CA LYS A 957 3.41 13.28 -1.07
C LYS A 957 2.20 12.41 -1.40
N ASP A 958 1.51 12.72 -2.48
CA ASP A 958 0.26 12.07 -2.87
C ASP A 958 0.31 11.42 -4.26
N TYR A 959 1.47 11.49 -4.92
CA TYR A 959 1.75 10.91 -6.24
C TYR A 959 0.82 11.44 -7.36
N LYS A 960 0.16 12.57 -7.12
CA LYS A 960 -0.68 13.19 -8.16
C LYS A 960 0.17 13.84 -9.23
N LEU A 961 -0.26 13.69 -10.47
CA LEU A 961 0.29 14.43 -11.62
C LEU A 961 0.11 15.93 -11.38
N MET A 962 1.15 16.70 -11.70
CA MET A 962 1.20 18.15 -11.58
C MET A 962 0.95 18.79 -12.94
#